data_e53c6ba7195784001bb60eebad74a512
#
_entry.id   e53c6ba7195784001bb60eebad74a512
#
_cell.length_a   1.000
_cell.length_b   1.000
_cell.length_c   1.000
_cell.angle_alpha   90.00
_cell.angle_beta   90.00
_cell.angle_gamma   90.00
#
_symmetry.space_group_name_H-M   'P 1'
#
loop_
_entity.id
_entity.type
_entity.pdbx_description
1 polymer ?
#
loop_
_entity_poly.entity_id
_entity_poly.type
_entity_poly.pdbx_seq_one_letter_code
_entity_poly.pdbx_strand_id
1 'polypeptide(L)'
;MIITLKDGSTKEYSEPKSIIEIAADISEGLARMACAGEVNGEVEDLRTVIDKDCNLSILTFNDEGGKAAFRHTTSHIMAQAIKRLYPETKLAIGPSIADGFYYDIDRETPLTSEDLEKIEAEMKKIVKEDLKLERFELPRAEAIAFMKEKEEPYKVELIEDLPEDAVISFYRQGEFTDLCAGPHLMSTKPVKAFKLTSLAGAYWRGSEKNKMLQRIYGTAFTKKAELEEYLHMIEEAKKRDRRKLGKELGLFMMSEDGPGFPFFLPKGMDLKNALMDYWREIHRKAGYVEISTPIILNRRLWETSGHWDHYKENMYTTVIDDEDYAIKPMNCPGGVLVYKSEPRSYRDLPLRLAEVGLVHRHEKSGQLHGLMRVRCFNQDDAHIFMTPEQIKDEIKGVANLIDQVYKLFGFKYHVELSTRPEDSMGSDEDWEVATEGLRGALDDLGLDYVVNEGDGAFYGPKIDFHLEDSIGRTWQCGTIQLDFQLPQRFELEYTGADGEKHRPIMIHRVVYGSVERFIGILIEHFAGAFPTWLAPVQVKVLPISDKYADYGKKVLDALHEAGIRAEMDTRSEKIGYKIREAQGQKIPYMLIAGAKEEEAGLVSVRSRFAGDEGQRSLEQFIADIKEEIASRVNRPVTVETKENK
;
A
#
# COMPACT_ATOMS: atom_id res chain seq x y z
N MET A 1 38.44 1.48 -24.88
CA MET A 1 37.02 1.60 -24.58
C MET A 1 36.75 2.83 -23.72
N ILE A 2 35.63 3.48 -23.96
CA ILE A 2 35.21 4.69 -23.24
C ILE A 2 34.03 4.33 -22.35
N ILE A 3 34.19 4.56 -21.05
CA ILE A 3 33.14 4.33 -20.05
C ILE A 3 32.54 5.68 -19.65
N THR A 4 31.24 5.87 -19.87
CA THR A 4 30.53 7.06 -19.44
C THR A 4 29.84 6.77 -18.10
N LEU A 5 30.20 7.54 -17.06
CA LEU A 5 29.67 7.38 -15.72
C LEU A 5 28.34 8.13 -15.53
N LYS A 6 27.61 7.84 -14.45
CA LYS A 6 26.30 8.44 -14.11
C LYS A 6 26.30 9.98 -14.05
N ASP A 7 27.43 10.58 -13.71
CA ASP A 7 27.63 12.05 -13.66
C ASP A 7 28.02 12.66 -15.01
N GLY A 8 28.07 11.87 -16.08
CA GLY A 8 28.46 12.27 -17.42
C GLY A 8 29.96 12.33 -17.65
N SER A 9 30.78 12.08 -16.65
CA SER A 9 32.22 11.97 -16.81
C SER A 9 32.61 10.70 -17.58
N THR A 10 33.74 10.74 -18.28
CA THR A 10 34.22 9.61 -19.07
C THR A 10 35.59 9.11 -18.57
N LYS A 11 35.77 7.79 -18.63
CA LYS A 11 37.06 7.13 -18.38
C LYS A 11 37.45 6.30 -19.60
N GLU A 12 38.70 6.40 -20.02
CA GLU A 12 39.24 5.65 -21.14
C GLU A 12 40.14 4.53 -20.65
N TYR A 13 39.96 3.33 -21.18
CA TYR A 13 40.76 2.16 -20.87
C TYR A 13 41.30 1.52 -22.15
N SER A 14 42.55 1.13 -22.11
CA SER A 14 43.25 0.43 -23.22
C SER A 14 42.95 -1.07 -23.26
N GLU A 15 42.51 -1.64 -22.12
CA GLU A 15 42.25 -3.06 -21.95
C GLU A 15 40.88 -3.27 -21.30
N PRO A 16 40.21 -4.42 -21.53
CA PRO A 16 38.99 -4.78 -20.81
C PRO A 16 39.21 -4.81 -19.30
N LYS A 17 38.23 -4.31 -18.54
CA LYS A 17 38.25 -4.31 -17.08
C LYS A 17 36.90 -4.78 -16.51
N SER A 18 36.94 -5.46 -15.37
CA SER A 18 35.75 -5.78 -14.63
C SER A 18 35.14 -4.53 -13.97
N ILE A 19 33.84 -4.58 -13.71
CA ILE A 19 33.13 -3.47 -13.07
C ILE A 19 33.73 -3.12 -11.71
N ILE A 20 34.17 -4.12 -10.92
CA ILE A 20 34.82 -3.86 -9.63
C ILE A 20 36.19 -3.18 -9.77
N GLU A 21 36.97 -3.51 -10.81
CA GLU A 21 38.22 -2.83 -11.07
C GLU A 21 37.99 -1.37 -11.50
N ILE A 22 36.99 -1.13 -12.32
CA ILE A 22 36.59 0.24 -12.70
C ILE A 22 36.12 1.03 -11.46
N ALA A 23 35.33 0.40 -10.55
CA ALA A 23 34.93 1.02 -9.29
C ALA A 23 36.13 1.38 -8.41
N ALA A 24 37.15 0.52 -8.35
CA ALA A 24 38.40 0.77 -7.61
C ALA A 24 39.23 1.90 -8.23
N ASP A 25 39.26 1.99 -9.55
CA ASP A 25 39.93 3.11 -10.28
C ASP A 25 39.22 4.46 -10.07
N ILE A 26 37.94 4.45 -9.73
CA ILE A 26 37.21 5.67 -9.35
C ILE A 26 37.57 6.04 -7.90
N SER A 27 37.35 5.13 -6.96
CA SER A 27 37.83 5.23 -5.59
C SER A 27 37.76 3.88 -4.87
N GLU A 28 38.72 3.62 -3.99
CA GLU A 28 38.69 2.42 -3.12
C GLU A 28 37.46 2.40 -2.18
N GLY A 29 36.95 3.58 -1.80
CA GLY A 29 35.73 3.72 -1.00
C GLY A 29 34.52 3.23 -1.76
N LEU A 30 34.38 3.60 -3.03
CA LEU A 30 33.30 3.15 -3.91
C LEU A 30 33.36 1.63 -4.15
N ALA A 31 34.57 1.10 -4.44
CA ALA A 31 34.74 -0.34 -4.63
C ALA A 31 34.30 -1.16 -3.41
N ARG A 32 34.59 -0.65 -2.20
CA ARG A 32 34.13 -1.30 -0.93
C ARG A 32 32.64 -1.26 -0.71
N MET A 33 31.95 -0.24 -1.25
CA MET A 33 30.47 -0.09 -1.13
C MET A 33 29.74 -0.66 -2.33
N ALA A 34 30.42 -1.00 -3.41
CA ALA A 34 29.81 -1.52 -4.63
C ALA A 34 29.12 -2.87 -4.37
N CYS A 35 27.89 -2.98 -4.84
CA CYS A 35 27.06 -4.18 -4.74
C CYS A 35 26.81 -4.81 -6.11
N ALA A 36 26.66 -4.00 -7.16
CA ALA A 36 26.47 -4.40 -8.56
C ALA A 36 26.91 -3.27 -9.49
N GLY A 37 26.82 -3.47 -10.79
CA GLY A 37 26.92 -2.44 -11.80
C GLY A 37 25.65 -2.34 -12.62
N GLU A 38 25.41 -1.21 -13.25
CA GLU A 38 24.37 -1.06 -14.27
C GLU A 38 25.04 -0.66 -15.58
N VAL A 39 24.96 -1.53 -16.57
CA VAL A 39 25.56 -1.37 -17.90
C VAL A 39 24.45 -1.11 -18.91
N ASN A 40 24.41 0.09 -19.48
CA ASN A 40 23.38 0.50 -20.44
C ASN A 40 21.92 0.25 -19.95
N GLY A 41 21.68 0.38 -18.64
CA GLY A 41 20.37 0.18 -18.02
C GLY A 41 20.10 -1.26 -17.50
N GLU A 42 21.01 -2.21 -17.72
CA GLU A 42 20.89 -3.57 -17.20
C GLU A 42 21.82 -3.81 -16.00
N VAL A 43 21.26 -4.44 -14.96
CA VAL A 43 22.01 -4.73 -13.72
C VAL A 43 22.92 -5.93 -13.94
N GLU A 44 24.22 -5.74 -13.72
CA GLU A 44 25.28 -6.71 -13.95
C GLU A 44 26.09 -7.00 -12.68
N ASP A 45 26.66 -8.20 -12.61
CA ASP A 45 27.57 -8.60 -11.54
C ASP A 45 28.88 -7.77 -11.59
N LEU A 46 29.44 -7.48 -10.42
CA LEU A 46 30.71 -6.73 -10.32
C LEU A 46 31.91 -7.40 -11.02
N ARG A 47 31.83 -8.72 -11.28
CA ARG A 47 32.84 -9.52 -12.00
C ARG A 47 32.72 -9.41 -13.51
N THR A 48 31.59 -8.87 -14.02
CA THR A 48 31.38 -8.68 -15.46
C THR A 48 32.48 -7.81 -16.03
N VAL A 49 33.12 -8.31 -17.08
CA VAL A 49 34.19 -7.63 -17.80
C VAL A 49 33.60 -6.76 -18.90
N ILE A 50 33.91 -5.48 -18.86
CA ILE A 50 33.54 -4.52 -19.90
C ILE A 50 34.64 -4.48 -20.94
N ASP A 51 34.27 -4.71 -22.21
CA ASP A 51 35.17 -4.77 -23.36
C ASP A 51 34.81 -3.77 -24.47
N LYS A 52 33.71 -3.02 -24.29
CA LYS A 52 33.17 -2.04 -25.25
C LYS A 52 32.78 -0.75 -24.57
N ASP A 53 32.57 0.28 -25.37
CA ASP A 53 32.03 1.56 -24.90
C ASP A 53 30.62 1.34 -24.31
N CYS A 54 30.40 1.89 -23.14
CA CYS A 54 29.09 1.77 -22.47
C CYS A 54 28.85 2.89 -21.45
N ASN A 55 27.60 3.02 -21.05
CA ASN A 55 27.20 3.75 -19.86
C ASN A 55 27.29 2.81 -18.67
N LEU A 56 28.00 3.23 -17.61
CA LEU A 56 28.18 2.42 -16.40
C LEU A 56 27.83 3.22 -15.16
N SER A 57 26.94 2.68 -14.33
CA SER A 57 26.68 3.15 -12.97
C SER A 57 27.15 2.10 -11.97
N ILE A 58 27.94 2.49 -10.98
CA ILE A 58 28.29 1.60 -9.86
C ILE A 58 27.17 1.67 -8.83
N LEU A 59 26.48 0.55 -8.62
CA LEU A 59 25.35 0.45 -7.72
C LEU A 59 25.80 0.08 -6.31
N THR A 60 25.33 0.85 -5.34
CA THR A 60 25.55 0.62 -3.91
C THR A 60 24.26 0.15 -3.23
N PHE A 61 24.28 -0.07 -1.92
CA PHE A 61 23.05 -0.41 -1.16
C PHE A 61 21.97 0.67 -1.23
N ASN A 62 22.29 1.89 -1.63
CA ASN A 62 21.31 2.97 -1.79
C ASN A 62 20.49 2.85 -3.10
N ASP A 63 20.98 2.07 -4.04
CA ASP A 63 20.34 1.80 -5.33
C ASP A 63 19.57 0.47 -5.28
N GLU A 64 18.44 0.37 -5.96
CA GLU A 64 17.59 -0.84 -5.91
C GLU A 64 18.34 -2.10 -6.39
N GLY A 65 19.06 -2.03 -7.50
CA GLY A 65 19.89 -3.15 -7.98
C GLY A 65 21.00 -3.53 -7.01
N GLY A 66 21.57 -2.56 -6.32
CA GLY A 66 22.57 -2.78 -5.28
C GLY A 66 22.01 -3.43 -4.02
N LYS A 67 20.83 -3.00 -3.55
CA LYS A 67 20.10 -3.66 -2.45
C LYS A 67 19.75 -5.09 -2.80
N ALA A 68 19.29 -5.34 -4.03
CA ALA A 68 18.94 -6.66 -4.50
C ALA A 68 20.15 -7.62 -4.44
N ALA A 69 21.30 -7.20 -4.97
CA ALA A 69 22.55 -7.99 -4.93
C ALA A 69 23.04 -8.25 -3.49
N PHE A 70 22.95 -7.26 -2.61
CA PHE A 70 23.32 -7.39 -1.20
C PHE A 70 22.42 -8.41 -0.47
N ARG A 71 21.12 -8.31 -0.64
CA ARG A 71 20.12 -9.20 -0.03
C ARG A 71 20.17 -10.60 -0.63
N HIS A 72 20.41 -10.71 -1.93
CA HIS A 72 20.62 -11.99 -2.59
C HIS A 72 21.87 -12.71 -2.06
N THR A 73 22.96 -11.99 -1.84
CA THR A 73 24.15 -12.56 -1.17
C THR A 73 23.83 -13.01 0.25
N THR A 74 22.99 -12.27 0.97
CA THR A 74 22.56 -12.67 2.32
C THR A 74 21.75 -13.95 2.30
N SER A 75 20.91 -14.19 1.29
CA SER A 75 20.17 -15.45 1.14
C SER A 75 21.11 -16.65 0.94
N HIS A 76 22.22 -16.48 0.20
CA HIS A 76 23.24 -17.51 0.04
C HIS A 76 24.02 -17.77 1.33
N ILE A 77 24.32 -16.74 2.13
CA ILE A 77 24.92 -16.90 3.46
C ILE A 77 23.99 -17.71 4.37
N MET A 78 22.67 -17.45 4.31
CA MET A 78 21.68 -18.25 5.03
C MET A 78 21.64 -19.69 4.54
N ALA A 79 21.64 -19.93 3.24
CA ALA A 79 21.65 -21.27 2.65
C ALA A 79 22.90 -22.07 3.09
N GLN A 80 24.08 -21.44 3.09
CA GLN A 80 25.30 -22.04 3.58
C GLN A 80 25.18 -22.39 5.08
N ALA A 81 24.66 -21.48 5.90
CA ALA A 81 24.44 -21.73 7.32
C ALA A 81 23.50 -22.92 7.57
N ILE A 82 22.43 -23.01 6.78
CA ILE A 82 21.49 -24.13 6.84
C ILE A 82 22.19 -25.44 6.48
N LYS A 83 22.96 -25.47 5.40
CA LYS A 83 23.70 -26.67 4.98
C LYS A 83 24.77 -27.10 6.00
N ARG A 84 25.41 -26.16 6.71
CA ARG A 84 26.35 -26.45 7.80
C ARG A 84 25.66 -27.12 9.00
N LEU A 85 24.48 -26.59 9.37
CA LEU A 85 23.74 -27.09 10.53
C LEU A 85 22.87 -28.32 10.21
N TYR A 86 22.36 -28.38 9.00
CA TYR A 86 21.39 -29.38 8.54
C TYR A 86 21.76 -29.87 7.13
N PRO A 87 22.81 -30.69 6.97
CA PRO A 87 23.37 -31.08 5.66
C PRO A 87 22.36 -31.79 4.74
N GLU A 88 21.38 -32.47 5.32
CA GLU A 88 20.34 -33.22 4.60
C GLU A 88 19.29 -32.32 3.91
N THR A 89 19.23 -31.04 4.26
CA THR A 89 18.26 -30.10 3.72
C THR A 89 18.47 -29.91 2.21
N LYS A 90 17.40 -29.99 1.43
CA LYS A 90 17.43 -29.69 -0.02
C LYS A 90 17.08 -28.23 -0.24
N LEU A 91 17.82 -27.59 -1.13
CA LEU A 91 17.69 -26.17 -1.43
C LEU A 91 16.89 -25.98 -2.72
N ALA A 92 15.91 -25.07 -2.71
CA ALA A 92 15.13 -24.73 -3.89
C ALA A 92 15.58 -23.38 -4.47
N ILE A 93 14.92 -22.28 -4.10
CA ILE A 93 15.23 -20.94 -4.60
C ILE A 93 15.36 -19.93 -3.47
N GLY A 94 16.22 -18.92 -3.65
CA GLY A 94 16.52 -17.90 -2.65
C GLY A 94 16.72 -16.48 -3.20
N PRO A 95 15.69 -15.86 -3.81
CA PRO A 95 15.82 -14.52 -4.37
C PRO A 95 15.80 -13.43 -3.31
N SER A 96 16.28 -12.25 -3.69
CA SER A 96 15.97 -10.99 -2.99
C SER A 96 14.54 -10.56 -3.26
N ILE A 97 13.96 -9.83 -2.32
CA ILE A 97 12.66 -9.16 -2.42
C ILE A 97 12.83 -7.71 -1.97
N ALA A 98 11.79 -6.87 -2.18
CA ALA A 98 11.85 -5.43 -1.91
C ALA A 98 12.44 -5.07 -0.53
N ASP A 99 12.00 -5.74 0.54
CA ASP A 99 12.43 -5.45 1.91
C ASP A 99 13.33 -6.51 2.54
N GLY A 100 13.83 -7.45 1.74
CA GLY A 100 14.65 -8.55 2.29
C GLY A 100 14.99 -9.62 1.28
N PHE A 101 14.92 -10.84 1.75
CA PHE A 101 15.15 -12.05 0.96
C PHE A 101 14.38 -13.22 1.55
N TYR A 102 14.27 -14.30 0.80
CA TYR A 102 13.83 -15.59 1.33
C TYR A 102 14.64 -16.72 0.73
N TYR A 103 14.52 -17.90 1.32
CA TYR A 103 14.98 -19.15 0.73
C TYR A 103 13.97 -20.27 0.98
N ASP A 104 13.64 -21.02 -0.06
CA ASP A 104 12.76 -22.19 0.02
C ASP A 104 13.60 -23.46 0.20
N ILE A 105 13.27 -24.22 1.19
CA ILE A 105 13.96 -25.47 1.55
C ILE A 105 12.99 -26.63 1.68
N ASP A 106 13.51 -27.84 1.42
CA ASP A 106 12.82 -29.08 1.69
C ASP A 106 13.54 -29.88 2.76
N ARG A 107 12.84 -30.18 3.83
CA ARG A 107 13.35 -30.91 4.98
C ARG A 107 12.27 -31.79 5.59
N GLU A 108 12.61 -33.04 6.00
CA GLU A 108 11.66 -33.94 6.66
C GLU A 108 11.14 -33.37 7.99
N THR A 109 12.04 -32.82 8.79
CA THR A 109 11.68 -32.13 10.04
C THR A 109 11.69 -30.62 9.79
N PRO A 110 10.54 -29.94 9.81
CA PRO A 110 10.48 -28.50 9.62
C PRO A 110 11.30 -27.71 10.64
N LEU A 111 11.92 -26.62 10.22
CA LEU A 111 12.59 -25.69 11.12
C LEU A 111 11.58 -24.97 12.01
N THR A 112 12.02 -24.65 13.20
CA THR A 112 11.26 -23.86 14.20
C THR A 112 11.83 -22.45 14.37
N SER A 113 11.15 -21.62 15.15
CA SER A 113 11.67 -20.27 15.47
C SER A 113 13.00 -20.31 16.21
N GLU A 114 13.24 -21.35 17.02
CA GLU A 114 14.52 -21.54 17.73
C GLU A 114 15.68 -21.87 16.76
N ASP A 115 15.37 -22.56 15.66
CA ASP A 115 16.37 -22.87 14.64
C ASP A 115 16.81 -21.62 13.89
N LEU A 116 15.95 -20.61 13.74
CA LEU A 116 16.33 -19.33 13.14
C LEU A 116 17.46 -18.64 13.90
N GLU A 117 17.46 -18.70 15.24
CA GLU A 117 18.53 -18.12 16.06
C GLU A 117 19.86 -18.86 15.86
N LYS A 118 19.82 -20.18 15.73
CA LYS A 118 21.01 -21.00 15.44
C LYS A 118 21.55 -20.70 14.05
N ILE A 119 20.66 -20.57 13.05
CA ILE A 119 21.04 -20.22 11.68
C ILE A 119 21.68 -18.82 11.64
N GLU A 120 21.08 -17.81 12.32
CA GLU A 120 21.67 -16.48 12.43
C GLU A 120 23.06 -16.50 13.08
N ALA A 121 23.26 -17.30 14.11
CA ALA A 121 24.55 -17.43 14.76
C ALA A 121 25.61 -18.02 13.82
N GLU A 122 25.23 -19.01 12.99
CA GLU A 122 26.12 -19.58 11.97
C GLU A 122 26.38 -18.60 10.82
N MET A 123 25.37 -17.87 10.36
CA MET A 123 25.54 -16.78 9.37
C MET A 123 26.56 -15.74 9.84
N LYS A 124 26.55 -15.36 11.12
CA LYS A 124 27.52 -14.44 11.70
C LYS A 124 28.96 -14.97 11.64
N LYS A 125 29.15 -16.29 11.77
CA LYS A 125 30.47 -16.93 11.60
C LYS A 125 30.92 -16.83 10.14
N ILE A 126 30.05 -17.19 9.19
CA ILE A 126 30.33 -17.13 7.74
C ILE A 126 30.74 -15.72 7.33
N VAL A 127 30.02 -14.69 7.82
CA VAL A 127 30.38 -13.29 7.55
C VAL A 127 31.78 -12.94 8.07
N LYS A 128 32.13 -13.42 9.27
CA LYS A 128 33.46 -13.20 9.86
C LYS A 128 34.60 -13.93 9.11
N GLU A 129 34.30 -15.03 8.45
CA GLU A 129 35.25 -15.78 7.63
C GLU A 129 35.66 -15.01 6.37
N ASP A 130 34.91 -13.99 5.96
CA ASP A 130 35.17 -13.13 4.78
C ASP A 130 35.40 -13.97 3.51
N LEU A 131 34.46 -14.89 3.25
CA LEU A 131 34.56 -15.79 2.11
C LEU A 131 34.35 -15.02 0.80
N LYS A 132 35.25 -15.22 -0.16
CA LYS A 132 35.09 -14.69 -1.52
C LYS A 132 33.98 -15.45 -2.24
N LEU A 133 33.19 -14.75 -3.04
CA LEU A 133 32.23 -15.36 -3.94
C LEU A 133 32.85 -15.47 -5.33
N GLU A 134 32.93 -16.68 -5.85
CA GLU A 134 33.48 -17.00 -7.16
C GLU A 134 32.36 -17.44 -8.10
N ARG A 135 32.19 -16.76 -9.23
CA ARG A 135 31.26 -17.14 -10.28
C ARG A 135 31.95 -18.05 -11.29
N PHE A 136 31.29 -19.13 -11.66
CA PHE A 136 31.75 -20.01 -12.75
C PHE A 136 30.56 -20.59 -13.50
N GLU A 137 30.81 -21.10 -14.69
CA GLU A 137 29.80 -21.65 -15.59
C GLU A 137 30.13 -23.11 -15.89
N LEU A 138 29.09 -23.92 -16.08
CA LEU A 138 29.20 -25.30 -16.52
C LEU A 138 28.27 -25.57 -17.70
N PRO A 139 28.68 -26.42 -18.66
CA PRO A 139 27.77 -26.97 -19.66
C PRO A 139 26.62 -27.72 -18.99
N ARG A 140 25.43 -27.73 -19.61
CA ARG A 140 24.21 -28.30 -19.03
C ARG A 140 24.39 -29.70 -18.45
N ALA A 141 25.01 -30.61 -19.19
CA ALA A 141 25.22 -31.97 -18.72
C ALA A 141 26.10 -32.04 -17.47
N GLU A 142 27.15 -31.23 -17.42
CA GLU A 142 28.05 -31.13 -16.25
C GLU A 142 27.35 -30.46 -15.07
N ALA A 143 26.56 -29.41 -15.33
CA ALA A 143 25.78 -28.72 -14.32
C ALA A 143 24.76 -29.65 -13.64
N ILE A 144 24.05 -30.46 -14.44
CA ILE A 144 23.11 -31.47 -13.93
C ILE A 144 23.84 -32.52 -13.11
N ALA A 145 24.97 -33.05 -13.61
CA ALA A 145 25.77 -34.05 -12.89
C ALA A 145 26.27 -33.47 -11.55
N PHE A 146 26.75 -32.24 -11.55
CA PHE A 146 27.24 -31.54 -10.36
C PHE A 146 26.15 -31.37 -9.30
N MET A 147 24.93 -30.98 -9.68
CA MET A 147 23.81 -30.83 -8.74
C MET A 147 23.27 -32.19 -8.27
N LYS A 148 23.33 -33.24 -9.09
CA LYS A 148 23.01 -34.61 -8.67
C LYS A 148 24.01 -35.15 -7.64
N GLU A 149 25.30 -34.90 -7.83
CA GLU A 149 26.34 -35.26 -6.86
C GLU A 149 26.13 -34.55 -5.50
N LYS A 150 25.67 -33.31 -5.54
CA LYS A 150 25.34 -32.53 -4.33
C LYS A 150 23.96 -32.88 -3.74
N GLU A 151 23.26 -33.81 -4.35
CA GLU A 151 21.90 -34.22 -3.94
C GLU A 151 20.89 -33.05 -3.85
N GLU A 152 20.92 -32.11 -4.82
CA GLU A 152 20.04 -30.97 -4.91
C GLU A 152 19.00 -31.13 -6.04
N PRO A 153 17.91 -31.90 -5.84
CA PRO A 153 16.98 -32.26 -6.90
C PRO A 153 16.24 -31.04 -7.49
N TYR A 154 15.91 -30.04 -6.67
CA TYR A 154 15.25 -28.83 -7.17
C TYR A 154 16.14 -28.02 -8.10
N LYS A 155 17.47 -28.00 -7.85
CA LYS A 155 18.43 -27.35 -8.74
C LYS A 155 18.58 -28.09 -10.06
N VAL A 156 18.54 -29.41 -10.03
CA VAL A 156 18.52 -30.23 -11.26
C VAL A 156 17.29 -29.88 -12.12
N GLU A 157 16.10 -29.87 -11.52
CA GLU A 157 14.85 -29.52 -12.19
C GLU A 157 14.88 -28.11 -12.78
N LEU A 158 15.45 -27.14 -12.04
CA LEU A 158 15.62 -25.77 -12.55
C LEU A 158 16.54 -25.71 -13.78
N ILE A 159 17.64 -26.46 -13.79
CA ILE A 159 18.56 -26.52 -14.93
C ILE A 159 17.87 -27.16 -16.15
N GLU A 160 17.11 -28.22 -15.95
CA GLU A 160 16.39 -28.92 -17.01
C GLU A 160 15.36 -28.02 -17.72
N ASP A 161 14.77 -27.09 -16.99
CA ASP A 161 13.77 -26.15 -17.50
C ASP A 161 14.34 -24.90 -18.17
N LEU A 162 15.63 -24.63 -18.04
CA LEU A 162 16.23 -23.47 -18.72
C LEU A 162 16.22 -23.65 -20.25
N PRO A 163 16.11 -22.57 -21.05
CA PRO A 163 16.26 -22.63 -22.49
C PRO A 163 17.58 -23.30 -22.92
N GLU A 164 17.61 -23.93 -24.08
CA GLU A 164 18.79 -24.71 -24.53
C GLU A 164 20.08 -23.86 -24.62
N ASP A 165 19.95 -22.59 -24.95
CA ASP A 165 21.01 -21.62 -25.11
C ASP A 165 21.35 -20.86 -23.81
N ALA A 166 20.66 -21.15 -22.70
CA ALA A 166 20.87 -20.47 -21.44
C ALA A 166 22.27 -20.74 -20.86
N VAL A 167 22.91 -19.68 -20.37
CA VAL A 167 24.15 -19.77 -19.57
C VAL A 167 23.82 -20.28 -18.19
N ILE A 168 24.46 -21.39 -17.80
CA ILE A 168 24.24 -22.02 -16.48
C ILE A 168 25.40 -21.64 -15.57
N SER A 169 25.15 -20.76 -14.63
CA SER A 169 26.14 -20.21 -13.71
C SER A 169 25.93 -20.66 -12.27
N PHE A 170 27.03 -20.66 -11.55
CA PHE A 170 27.12 -21.01 -10.14
C PHE A 170 27.91 -19.98 -9.39
N TYR A 171 27.61 -19.83 -8.10
CA TYR A 171 28.42 -19.05 -7.18
C TYR A 171 28.93 -19.95 -6.05
N ARG A 172 30.25 -19.89 -5.82
CA ARG A 172 30.94 -20.61 -4.74
C ARG A 172 31.39 -19.63 -3.67
N GLN A 173 31.11 -19.95 -2.42
CA GLN A 173 31.61 -19.25 -1.24
C GLN A 173 32.13 -20.28 -0.22
N GLY A 174 33.45 -20.41 -0.12
CA GLY A 174 34.05 -21.50 0.66
C GLY A 174 33.61 -22.88 0.17
N GLU A 175 33.10 -23.72 1.07
CA GLU A 175 32.59 -25.07 0.77
C GLU A 175 31.20 -25.08 0.11
N PHE A 176 30.48 -23.96 0.16
CA PHE A 176 29.12 -23.85 -0.37
C PHE A 176 29.11 -23.41 -1.83
N THR A 177 28.29 -24.05 -2.64
CA THR A 177 28.07 -23.68 -4.04
C THR A 177 26.58 -23.76 -4.35
N ASP A 178 26.05 -22.74 -5.00
CA ASP A 178 24.65 -22.70 -5.43
C ASP A 178 24.51 -22.37 -6.91
N LEU A 179 23.47 -22.94 -7.55
CA LEU A 179 23.02 -22.57 -8.88
C LEU A 179 22.40 -21.18 -8.82
N CYS A 180 22.95 -20.20 -9.52
CA CYS A 180 22.50 -18.83 -9.46
C CYS A 180 22.97 -17.99 -10.65
N ALA A 181 22.11 -17.11 -11.14
CA ALA A 181 22.44 -16.14 -12.17
C ALA A 181 23.17 -14.88 -11.61
N GLY A 182 23.05 -14.61 -10.32
CA GLY A 182 23.57 -13.39 -9.70
C GLY A 182 22.63 -12.19 -9.86
N PRO A 183 23.12 -10.95 -9.67
CA PRO A 183 24.44 -10.59 -9.18
C PRO A 183 24.64 -10.83 -7.68
N HIS A 184 25.90 -10.88 -7.26
CA HIS A 184 26.31 -11.04 -5.86
C HIS A 184 27.45 -10.09 -5.47
N LEU A 185 27.60 -9.86 -4.18
CA LEU A 185 28.78 -9.17 -3.62
C LEU A 185 30.07 -9.93 -3.90
N MET A 186 31.21 -9.27 -3.74
CA MET A 186 32.53 -9.87 -3.91
C MET A 186 32.92 -10.81 -2.77
N SER A 187 32.42 -10.55 -1.55
CA SER A 187 32.63 -11.40 -0.37
C SER A 187 31.46 -11.33 0.62
N THR A 188 31.47 -12.21 1.61
CA THR A 188 30.44 -12.26 2.65
C THR A 188 30.57 -11.15 3.71
N LYS A 189 31.75 -10.55 3.86
CA LYS A 189 32.09 -9.58 4.92
C LYS A 189 31.20 -8.33 5.03
N PRO A 190 30.70 -7.73 3.93
CA PRO A 190 29.85 -6.55 4.02
C PRO A 190 28.51 -6.81 4.74
N VAL A 191 28.03 -8.05 4.77
CA VAL A 191 26.73 -8.43 5.32
C VAL A 191 26.79 -8.56 6.84
N LYS A 192 26.83 -7.43 7.57
CA LYS A 192 26.98 -7.42 9.03
C LYS A 192 25.67 -7.31 9.80
N ALA A 193 24.66 -6.70 9.20
CA ALA A 193 23.38 -6.41 9.84
C ALA A 193 22.24 -7.15 9.13
N PHE A 194 21.81 -8.27 9.69
CA PHE A 194 20.73 -9.09 9.14
C PHE A 194 19.88 -9.68 10.27
N LYS A 195 18.65 -10.08 9.93
CA LYS A 195 17.71 -10.75 10.81
C LYS A 195 16.86 -11.73 10.02
N LEU A 196 16.70 -12.95 10.52
CA LEU A 196 15.69 -13.89 10.03
C LEU A 196 14.35 -13.57 10.72
N THR A 197 13.31 -13.35 9.93
CA THR A 197 12.08 -12.71 10.42
C THR A 197 10.93 -13.68 10.62
N SER A 198 10.79 -14.70 9.76
CA SER A 198 9.67 -15.63 9.83
C SER A 198 9.88 -16.91 9.03
N LEU A 199 9.04 -17.88 9.33
CA LEU A 199 8.88 -19.15 8.61
C LEU A 199 7.47 -19.22 8.02
N ALA A 200 7.34 -19.71 6.78
CA ALA A 200 6.07 -19.94 6.11
C ALA A 200 6.12 -21.21 5.25
N GLY A 201 4.95 -21.77 4.92
CA GLY A 201 4.83 -22.77 3.88
C GLY A 201 4.75 -22.11 2.50
N ALA A 202 5.37 -22.71 1.50
CA ALA A 202 5.28 -22.28 0.11
C ALA A 202 5.29 -23.49 -0.82
N TYR A 203 4.31 -23.58 -1.72
CA TYR A 203 4.29 -24.66 -2.69
C TYR A 203 5.39 -24.45 -3.76
N TRP A 204 6.10 -25.53 -4.08
CA TRP A 204 7.09 -25.49 -5.15
C TRP A 204 6.45 -24.95 -6.44
N ARG A 205 7.09 -23.95 -7.06
CA ARG A 205 6.59 -23.22 -8.24
C ARG A 205 5.19 -22.62 -8.08
N GLY A 206 4.76 -22.36 -6.85
CA GLY A 206 3.47 -21.71 -6.56
C GLY A 206 2.23 -22.56 -6.86
N SER A 207 2.40 -23.85 -7.15
CA SER A 207 1.30 -24.77 -7.47
C SER A 207 0.95 -25.65 -6.27
N GLU A 208 -0.32 -25.63 -5.85
CA GLU A 208 -0.86 -26.50 -4.79
C GLU A 208 -0.73 -28.00 -5.10
N LYS A 209 -0.48 -28.36 -6.35
CA LYS A 209 -0.23 -29.75 -6.78
C LYS A 209 1.18 -30.24 -6.46
N ASN A 210 2.10 -29.31 -6.22
CA ASN A 210 3.49 -29.62 -5.91
C ASN A 210 3.72 -29.72 -4.39
N LYS A 211 4.89 -30.22 -4.00
CA LYS A 211 5.28 -30.33 -2.61
C LYS A 211 5.30 -28.97 -1.93
N MET A 212 4.78 -28.91 -0.70
CA MET A 212 4.92 -27.75 0.15
C MET A 212 6.33 -27.73 0.76
N LEU A 213 7.06 -26.67 0.47
CA LEU A 213 8.38 -26.37 1.02
C LEU A 213 8.25 -25.42 2.21
N GLN A 214 9.31 -25.28 2.97
CA GLN A 214 9.40 -24.29 4.02
C GLN A 214 10.18 -23.09 3.52
N ARG A 215 9.59 -21.90 3.64
CA ARG A 215 10.19 -20.61 3.26
C ARG A 215 10.68 -19.88 4.50
N ILE A 216 11.94 -19.48 4.47
CA ILE A 216 12.58 -18.68 5.52
C ILE A 216 12.74 -17.28 5.00
N TYR A 217 12.14 -16.29 5.68
CA TYR A 217 12.29 -14.88 5.36
C TYR A 217 13.38 -14.23 6.22
N GLY A 218 14.09 -13.30 5.62
CA GLY A 218 15.05 -12.46 6.31
C GLY A 218 15.19 -11.08 5.67
N THR A 219 15.89 -10.21 6.38
CA THR A 219 16.25 -8.88 5.86
C THR A 219 17.69 -8.57 6.20
N ALA A 220 18.31 -7.65 5.43
CA ALA A 220 19.67 -7.22 5.64
C ALA A 220 19.87 -5.75 5.28
N PHE A 221 20.75 -5.10 6.03
CA PHE A 221 21.14 -3.71 5.89
C PHE A 221 22.66 -3.57 6.04
N THR A 222 23.20 -2.43 5.62
CA THR A 222 24.64 -2.15 5.75
C THR A 222 25.04 -1.81 7.18
N LYS A 223 24.10 -1.23 7.96
CA LYS A 223 24.33 -0.77 9.34
C LYS A 223 23.32 -1.38 10.30
N LYS A 224 23.79 -1.66 11.52
CA LYS A 224 22.94 -2.19 12.59
C LYS A 224 21.79 -1.25 12.97
N ALA A 225 22.06 0.07 12.98
CA ALA A 225 21.03 1.06 13.28
C ALA A 225 19.87 1.04 12.26
N GLU A 226 20.17 0.88 10.98
CA GLU A 226 19.15 0.76 9.91
C GLU A 226 18.30 -0.51 10.08
N LEU A 227 18.94 -1.61 10.47
CA LEU A 227 18.23 -2.86 10.77
C LEU A 227 17.33 -2.71 12.01
N GLU A 228 17.82 -2.09 13.07
CA GLU A 228 17.04 -1.87 14.31
C GLU A 228 15.84 -0.95 14.05
N GLU A 229 16.00 0.10 13.27
CA GLU A 229 14.91 0.99 12.83
C GLU A 229 13.86 0.23 12.02
N TYR A 230 14.29 -0.58 11.05
CA TYR A 230 13.39 -1.41 10.26
C TYR A 230 12.62 -2.42 11.11
N LEU A 231 13.29 -3.11 12.04
CA LEU A 231 12.64 -4.07 12.94
C LEU A 231 11.63 -3.38 13.88
N HIS A 232 11.97 -2.19 14.37
CA HIS A 232 11.04 -1.37 15.16
C HIS A 232 9.80 -0.99 14.34
N MET A 233 10.00 -0.54 13.09
CA MET A 233 8.89 -0.23 12.17
C MET A 233 7.98 -1.45 11.94
N ILE A 234 8.55 -2.64 11.74
CA ILE A 234 7.77 -3.89 11.56
C ILE A 234 7.00 -4.25 12.84
N GLU A 235 7.59 -4.08 14.02
CA GLU A 235 6.91 -4.32 15.29
C GLU A 235 5.75 -3.35 15.50
N GLU A 236 5.97 -2.06 15.25
CA GLU A 236 4.92 -1.05 15.28
C GLU A 236 3.80 -1.34 14.28
N ALA A 237 4.15 -1.79 13.05
CA ALA A 237 3.17 -2.22 12.06
C ALA A 237 2.29 -3.38 12.56
N LYS A 238 2.89 -4.35 13.24
CA LYS A 238 2.14 -5.47 13.84
C LYS A 238 1.19 -5.02 14.97
N LYS A 239 1.63 -4.08 15.81
CA LYS A 239 0.79 -3.50 16.88
C LYS A 239 -0.41 -2.74 16.30
N ARG A 240 -0.23 -2.10 15.15
CA ARG A 240 -1.23 -1.29 14.46
C ARG A 240 -2.07 -2.06 13.43
N ASP A 241 -1.87 -3.39 13.30
CA ASP A 241 -2.58 -4.19 12.29
C ASP A 241 -4.09 -3.99 12.40
N ARG A 242 -4.69 -3.44 11.34
CA ARG A 242 -6.11 -3.13 11.23
C ARG A 242 -7.03 -4.31 11.48
N ARG A 243 -6.58 -5.55 11.18
CA ARG A 243 -7.39 -6.76 11.38
C ARG A 243 -7.54 -7.03 12.87
N LYS A 244 -6.45 -6.86 13.63
CA LYS A 244 -6.44 -6.97 15.08
C LYS A 244 -7.24 -5.84 15.71
N LEU A 245 -6.89 -4.59 15.41
CA LEU A 245 -7.56 -3.41 15.97
C LEU A 245 -9.04 -3.32 15.54
N GLY A 246 -9.35 -3.65 14.29
CA GLY A 246 -10.72 -3.66 13.79
C GLY A 246 -11.62 -4.64 14.56
N LYS A 247 -11.07 -5.83 14.89
CA LYS A 247 -11.78 -6.82 15.73
C LYS A 247 -11.91 -6.35 17.19
N GLU A 248 -10.81 -5.89 17.79
CA GLU A 248 -10.78 -5.42 19.19
C GLU A 248 -11.72 -4.23 19.42
N LEU A 249 -11.79 -3.31 18.46
CA LEU A 249 -12.64 -2.12 18.52
C LEU A 249 -14.08 -2.36 17.99
N GLY A 250 -14.37 -3.54 17.47
CA GLY A 250 -15.68 -3.90 16.94
C GLY A 250 -16.09 -3.11 15.70
N LEU A 251 -15.14 -2.88 14.75
CA LEU A 251 -15.37 -2.03 13.58
C LEU A 251 -15.89 -2.83 12.38
N PHE A 252 -15.31 -3.97 12.10
CA PHE A 252 -15.69 -4.82 10.96
C PHE A 252 -15.36 -6.28 11.21
N MET A 253 -15.97 -7.15 10.41
CA MET A 253 -15.66 -8.57 10.37
C MET A 253 -15.57 -9.09 8.94
N MET A 254 -14.89 -10.22 8.77
CA MET A 254 -14.88 -11.02 7.55
C MET A 254 -15.58 -12.33 7.83
N SER A 255 -16.33 -12.86 6.87
CA SER A 255 -17.04 -14.15 6.98
C SER A 255 -16.52 -15.14 5.94
N GLU A 256 -16.58 -16.42 6.28
CA GLU A 256 -16.31 -17.53 5.33
C GLU A 256 -17.38 -17.62 4.25
N ASP A 257 -18.61 -17.13 4.53
CA ASP A 257 -19.70 -17.06 3.55
C ASP A 257 -19.46 -16.03 2.44
N GLY A 258 -18.52 -15.09 2.66
CA GLY A 258 -18.16 -14.05 1.70
C GLY A 258 -16.67 -13.69 1.76
N PRO A 259 -15.79 -14.55 1.26
CA PRO A 259 -14.34 -14.25 1.27
C PRO A 259 -14.04 -13.00 0.46
N GLY A 260 -13.46 -11.99 1.11
CA GLY A 260 -13.14 -10.69 0.51
C GLY A 260 -14.30 -9.68 0.53
N PHE A 261 -15.42 -10.00 1.19
CA PHE A 261 -16.54 -9.08 1.39
C PHE A 261 -16.57 -8.61 2.85
N PRO A 262 -16.21 -7.35 3.15
CA PRO A 262 -16.20 -6.85 4.52
C PRO A 262 -17.60 -6.56 5.04
N PHE A 263 -17.86 -6.93 6.29
CA PHE A 263 -19.08 -6.57 7.03
C PHE A 263 -18.70 -5.48 8.02
N PHE A 264 -19.33 -4.30 7.91
CA PHE A 264 -19.17 -3.24 8.90
C PHE A 264 -20.11 -3.46 10.07
N LEU A 265 -19.55 -3.43 11.28
CA LEU A 265 -20.30 -3.48 12.53
C LEU A 265 -20.78 -2.07 12.93
N PRO A 266 -21.68 -1.92 13.92
CA PRO A 266 -22.24 -0.61 14.27
C PRO A 266 -21.18 0.49 14.47
N LYS A 267 -20.14 0.24 15.26
CA LYS A 267 -19.04 1.20 15.48
C LYS A 267 -18.25 1.51 14.20
N GLY A 268 -18.08 0.52 13.35
CA GLY A 268 -17.49 0.71 12.03
C GLY A 268 -18.33 1.58 11.12
N MET A 269 -19.66 1.46 11.20
CA MET A 269 -20.57 2.32 10.45
C MET A 269 -20.56 3.76 10.97
N ASP A 270 -20.43 3.99 12.29
CA ASP A 270 -20.27 5.34 12.84
C ASP A 270 -19.02 6.03 12.30
N LEU A 271 -17.89 5.31 12.26
CA LEU A 271 -16.64 5.78 11.66
C LEU A 271 -16.82 6.08 10.16
N LYS A 272 -17.41 5.14 9.42
CA LYS A 272 -17.63 5.27 7.98
C LYS A 272 -18.56 6.44 7.66
N ASN A 273 -19.64 6.61 8.40
CA ASN A 273 -20.58 7.70 8.21
C ASN A 273 -19.93 9.06 8.50
N ALA A 274 -19.18 9.20 9.60
CA ALA A 274 -18.47 10.43 9.91
C ALA A 274 -17.47 10.82 8.79
N LEU A 275 -16.76 9.83 8.23
CA LEU A 275 -15.86 10.03 7.10
C LEU A 275 -16.61 10.47 5.84
N MET A 276 -17.76 9.84 5.55
CA MET A 276 -18.57 10.15 4.37
C MET A 276 -19.34 11.47 4.49
N ASP A 277 -19.74 11.87 5.69
CA ASP A 277 -20.35 13.17 5.94
C ASP A 277 -19.35 14.32 5.67
N TYR A 278 -18.09 14.13 6.09
CA TYR A 278 -17.00 15.06 5.73
C TYR A 278 -16.80 15.12 4.22
N TRP A 279 -16.77 13.97 3.55
CA TRP A 279 -16.64 13.88 2.10
C TRP A 279 -17.77 14.65 1.38
N ARG A 280 -19.02 14.46 1.79
CA ARG A 280 -20.19 15.17 1.23
C ARG A 280 -20.08 16.67 1.45
N GLU A 281 -19.63 17.09 2.63
CA GLU A 281 -19.47 18.51 2.94
C GLU A 281 -18.49 19.19 2.00
N ILE A 282 -17.28 18.65 1.85
CA ILE A 282 -16.23 19.25 1.01
C ILE A 282 -16.58 19.20 -0.48
N HIS A 283 -17.23 18.13 -0.92
CA HIS A 283 -17.66 17.98 -2.32
C HIS A 283 -18.77 18.97 -2.68
N ARG A 284 -19.75 19.13 -1.80
CA ARG A 284 -20.80 20.12 -1.99
C ARG A 284 -20.24 21.54 -2.07
N LYS A 285 -19.28 21.87 -1.20
CA LYS A 285 -18.58 23.16 -1.24
C LYS A 285 -17.79 23.37 -2.53
N ALA A 286 -17.24 22.31 -3.09
CA ALA A 286 -16.52 22.32 -4.37
C ALA A 286 -17.44 22.24 -5.62
N GLY A 287 -18.77 22.31 -5.44
CA GLY A 287 -19.73 22.34 -6.54
C GLY A 287 -20.02 20.98 -7.18
N TYR A 288 -19.78 19.87 -6.47
CA TYR A 288 -20.19 18.54 -6.91
C TYR A 288 -21.67 18.28 -6.57
N VAL A 289 -22.35 17.54 -7.44
CA VAL A 289 -23.71 17.02 -7.22
C VAL A 289 -23.65 15.51 -7.07
N GLU A 290 -24.29 14.99 -6.03
CA GLU A 290 -24.27 13.54 -5.72
C GLU A 290 -25.34 12.82 -6.53
N ILE A 291 -24.97 11.70 -7.17
CA ILE A 291 -25.82 10.78 -7.90
C ILE A 291 -25.75 9.38 -7.33
N SER A 292 -26.63 8.48 -7.75
CA SER A 292 -26.59 7.07 -7.46
C SER A 292 -26.97 6.28 -8.69
N THR A 293 -26.16 5.27 -9.05
CA THR A 293 -26.42 4.42 -10.20
C THR A 293 -26.64 2.96 -9.77
N PRO A 294 -27.42 2.17 -10.55
CA PRO A 294 -27.71 0.78 -10.23
C PRO A 294 -26.46 -0.09 -10.19
N ILE A 295 -26.49 -1.12 -9.34
CA ILE A 295 -25.37 -2.08 -9.18
C ILE A 295 -25.32 -3.06 -10.35
N ILE A 296 -26.46 -3.54 -10.83
CA ILE A 296 -26.58 -4.54 -11.90
C ILE A 296 -27.06 -3.84 -13.17
N LEU A 297 -26.29 -3.95 -14.25
CA LEU A 297 -26.59 -3.33 -15.54
C LEU A 297 -26.31 -4.32 -16.67
N ASN A 298 -27.05 -4.16 -17.80
CA ASN A 298 -26.98 -5.03 -18.96
C ASN A 298 -25.60 -5.03 -19.62
N ARG A 299 -25.16 -6.16 -20.14
CA ARG A 299 -23.90 -6.39 -20.85
C ARG A 299 -23.62 -5.33 -21.91
N ARG A 300 -24.62 -4.91 -22.68
CA ARG A 300 -24.48 -3.90 -23.74
C ARG A 300 -23.80 -2.61 -23.27
N LEU A 301 -24.09 -2.17 -22.03
CA LEU A 301 -23.42 -1.01 -21.45
C LEU A 301 -21.92 -1.22 -21.28
N TRP A 302 -21.54 -2.41 -20.84
CA TRP A 302 -20.14 -2.80 -20.59
C TRP A 302 -19.35 -3.02 -21.87
N GLU A 303 -20.00 -3.51 -22.93
CA GLU A 303 -19.43 -3.59 -24.28
C GLU A 303 -19.19 -2.19 -24.85
N THR A 304 -20.17 -1.30 -24.74
CA THR A 304 -20.03 0.10 -25.19
C THR A 304 -18.88 0.80 -24.50
N SER A 305 -18.73 0.63 -23.19
CA SER A 305 -17.65 1.24 -22.41
C SER A 305 -16.28 0.58 -22.55
N GLY A 306 -16.19 -0.59 -23.16
CA GLY A 306 -14.95 -1.36 -23.31
C GLY A 306 -14.59 -2.24 -22.11
N HIS A 307 -15.33 -2.17 -21.01
CA HIS A 307 -15.03 -2.99 -19.82
C HIS A 307 -15.19 -4.48 -20.10
N TRP A 308 -16.12 -4.87 -20.96
CA TRP A 308 -16.35 -6.27 -21.30
C TRP A 308 -15.14 -6.90 -22.01
N ASP A 309 -14.41 -6.14 -22.82
CA ASP A 309 -13.25 -6.60 -23.56
C ASP A 309 -11.95 -6.55 -22.74
N HIS A 310 -11.76 -5.49 -21.94
CA HIS A 310 -10.49 -5.23 -21.25
C HIS A 310 -10.52 -5.55 -19.75
N TYR A 311 -11.68 -5.81 -19.15
CA TYR A 311 -11.81 -5.95 -17.68
C TYR A 311 -12.67 -7.13 -17.25
N LYS A 312 -13.14 -7.98 -18.16
CA LYS A 312 -14.11 -9.07 -17.91
C LYS A 312 -13.68 -10.04 -16.83
N GLU A 313 -12.40 -10.38 -16.75
CA GLU A 313 -11.87 -11.32 -15.73
C GLU A 313 -12.10 -10.84 -14.29
N ASN A 314 -12.22 -9.53 -14.11
CA ASN A 314 -12.47 -8.89 -12.81
C ASN A 314 -13.96 -8.61 -12.57
N MET A 315 -14.86 -9.02 -13.45
CA MET A 315 -16.29 -8.74 -13.33
C MET A 315 -17.07 -9.95 -12.84
N TYR A 316 -18.08 -9.70 -12.00
CA TYR A 316 -19.13 -10.69 -11.70
C TYR A 316 -20.23 -10.53 -12.71
N THR A 317 -20.62 -11.64 -13.36
CA THR A 317 -21.66 -11.67 -14.39
C THR A 317 -22.78 -12.61 -13.98
N THR A 318 -23.99 -12.36 -14.49
CA THR A 318 -25.16 -13.20 -14.30
C THR A 318 -26.05 -13.16 -15.53
N VAL A 319 -26.94 -14.13 -15.67
CA VAL A 319 -27.93 -14.19 -16.74
C VAL A 319 -29.32 -13.98 -16.13
N ILE A 320 -30.08 -13.04 -16.66
CA ILE A 320 -31.46 -12.72 -16.25
C ILE A 320 -32.31 -12.66 -17.51
N ASP A 321 -33.35 -13.47 -17.57
CA ASP A 321 -34.27 -13.56 -18.73
C ASP A 321 -33.54 -13.79 -20.07
N ASP A 322 -32.57 -14.72 -20.07
CA ASP A 322 -31.71 -15.06 -21.21
C ASP A 322 -30.79 -13.92 -21.70
N GLU A 323 -30.65 -12.83 -20.94
CA GLU A 323 -29.72 -11.74 -21.22
C GLU A 323 -28.57 -11.70 -20.20
N ASP A 324 -27.37 -11.37 -20.67
CA ASP A 324 -26.19 -11.17 -19.82
C ASP A 324 -26.26 -9.82 -19.09
N TYR A 325 -26.01 -9.86 -17.80
CA TYR A 325 -25.82 -8.70 -16.93
C TYR A 325 -24.49 -8.76 -16.18
N ALA A 326 -24.00 -7.62 -15.76
CA ALA A 326 -22.84 -7.55 -14.87
C ALA A 326 -23.13 -6.70 -13.64
N ILE A 327 -22.52 -7.10 -12.54
CA ILE A 327 -22.40 -6.28 -11.33
C ILE A 327 -21.30 -5.26 -11.59
N LYS A 328 -21.57 -3.98 -11.40
CA LYS A 328 -20.65 -2.91 -11.77
C LYS A 328 -19.29 -3.03 -11.07
N PRO A 329 -18.17 -3.10 -11.83
CA PRO A 329 -16.82 -3.03 -11.29
C PRO A 329 -16.33 -1.57 -11.13
N MET A 330 -17.02 -0.65 -11.81
CA MET A 330 -16.75 0.80 -11.87
C MET A 330 -18.05 1.57 -12.02
N ASN A 331 -18.05 2.85 -11.67
CA ASN A 331 -19.24 3.71 -11.72
C ASN A 331 -19.37 4.50 -13.03
N CYS A 332 -18.30 4.61 -13.80
CA CYS A 332 -18.21 5.51 -14.95
C CYS A 332 -19.31 5.32 -15.99
N PRO A 333 -19.70 4.11 -16.45
CA PRO A 333 -20.75 3.97 -17.45
C PRO A 333 -22.12 4.44 -16.92
N GLY A 334 -22.40 4.23 -15.64
CA GLY A 334 -23.60 4.76 -15.00
C GLY A 334 -23.64 6.29 -14.99
N GLY A 335 -22.53 6.93 -14.63
CA GLY A 335 -22.39 8.39 -14.64
C GLY A 335 -22.56 8.98 -16.05
N VAL A 336 -22.06 8.30 -17.08
CA VAL A 336 -22.28 8.68 -18.49
C VAL A 336 -23.76 8.64 -18.87
N LEU A 337 -24.52 7.63 -18.43
CA LEU A 337 -25.95 7.55 -18.68
C LEU A 337 -26.70 8.72 -18.00
N VAL A 338 -26.27 9.12 -16.80
CA VAL A 338 -26.83 10.30 -16.12
C VAL A 338 -26.51 11.58 -16.89
N TYR A 339 -25.30 11.74 -17.41
CA TYR A 339 -24.99 12.87 -18.27
C TYR A 339 -25.92 12.94 -19.48
N LYS A 340 -26.18 11.82 -20.15
CA LYS A 340 -27.04 11.70 -21.34
C LYS A 340 -28.54 11.87 -21.06
N SER A 341 -28.97 11.84 -19.81
CA SER A 341 -30.40 11.94 -19.47
C SER A 341 -31.06 13.25 -19.88
N GLU A 342 -30.25 14.29 -20.10
CA GLU A 342 -30.70 15.63 -20.50
C GLU A 342 -29.78 16.20 -21.57
N PRO A 343 -30.30 17.07 -22.50
CA PRO A 343 -29.45 17.86 -23.37
C PRO A 343 -28.56 18.81 -22.57
N ARG A 344 -27.28 18.91 -22.95
CA ARG A 344 -26.30 19.75 -22.27
C ARG A 344 -25.83 20.90 -23.14
N SER A 345 -25.49 22.02 -22.54
CA SER A 345 -24.87 23.16 -23.16
C SER A 345 -23.53 23.48 -22.48
N TYR A 346 -22.71 24.31 -23.14
CA TYR A 346 -21.46 24.78 -22.55
C TYR A 346 -21.64 25.50 -21.21
N ARG A 347 -22.83 26.01 -20.91
CA ARG A 347 -23.16 26.66 -19.62
C ARG A 347 -23.36 25.70 -18.48
N ASP A 348 -23.63 24.42 -18.78
CA ASP A 348 -23.78 23.35 -17.79
C ASP A 348 -22.43 22.75 -17.39
N LEU A 349 -21.36 23.11 -18.11
CA LEU A 349 -20.01 22.56 -17.92
C LEU A 349 -19.10 23.55 -17.17
N PRO A 350 -18.22 23.11 -16.25
CA PRO A 350 -17.99 21.70 -15.91
C PRO A 350 -19.12 21.11 -15.08
N LEU A 351 -19.59 19.90 -15.43
CA LEU A 351 -20.57 19.14 -14.66
C LEU A 351 -19.84 18.10 -13.81
N ARG A 352 -19.91 18.23 -12.50
CA ARG A 352 -19.22 17.37 -11.53
C ARG A 352 -20.20 16.42 -10.86
N LEU A 353 -20.32 15.19 -11.38
CA LEU A 353 -21.19 14.13 -10.86
C LEU A 353 -20.41 13.25 -9.88
N ALA A 354 -20.75 13.30 -8.60
CA ALA A 354 -20.13 12.51 -7.56
C ALA A 354 -20.99 11.33 -7.15
N GLU A 355 -20.37 10.18 -6.87
CA GLU A 355 -21.09 8.98 -6.43
C GLU A 355 -20.25 8.18 -5.41
N VAL A 356 -20.82 7.92 -4.23
CA VAL A 356 -20.29 6.91 -3.32
C VAL A 356 -20.81 5.54 -3.77
N GLY A 357 -20.24 5.06 -4.86
CA GLY A 357 -20.73 3.88 -5.57
C GLY A 357 -20.21 2.58 -5.00
N LEU A 358 -21.12 1.63 -4.73
CA LEU A 358 -20.76 0.28 -4.34
C LEU A 358 -20.37 -0.53 -5.58
N VAL A 359 -19.12 -0.96 -5.65
CA VAL A 359 -18.56 -1.73 -6.77
C VAL A 359 -18.06 -3.10 -6.31
N HIS A 360 -18.02 -4.04 -7.25
CA HIS A 360 -17.57 -5.41 -7.00
C HIS A 360 -16.49 -5.78 -8.02
N ARG A 361 -15.37 -6.34 -7.53
CA ARG A 361 -14.28 -6.82 -8.37
C ARG A 361 -13.87 -8.21 -7.96
N HIS A 362 -13.75 -9.11 -8.94
CA HIS A 362 -13.30 -10.47 -8.71
C HIS A 362 -11.78 -10.50 -8.50
N GLU A 363 -11.36 -10.17 -7.28
CA GLU A 363 -9.95 -10.29 -6.88
C GLU A 363 -9.60 -11.75 -6.60
N LYS A 364 -8.41 -12.21 -7.02
CA LYS A 364 -7.93 -13.57 -6.75
C LYS A 364 -7.75 -13.79 -5.24
N SER A 365 -8.11 -14.97 -4.74
CA SER A 365 -8.08 -15.29 -3.31
C SER A 365 -6.73 -15.01 -2.63
N GLY A 366 -5.61 -15.28 -3.30
CA GLY A 366 -4.26 -15.02 -2.79
C GLY A 366 -3.89 -13.54 -2.65
N GLN A 367 -4.70 -12.65 -3.21
CA GLN A 367 -4.48 -11.19 -3.16
C GLN A 367 -5.31 -10.50 -2.06
N LEU A 368 -6.28 -11.19 -1.48
CA LEU A 368 -7.16 -10.61 -0.46
C LEU A 368 -6.39 -10.30 0.82
N HIS A 369 -6.59 -9.09 1.37
CA HIS A 369 -5.83 -8.64 2.54
C HIS A 369 -6.62 -7.67 3.43
N GLY A 370 -7.51 -8.20 4.28
CA GLY A 370 -8.36 -7.42 5.18
C GLY A 370 -9.12 -6.33 4.41
N LEU A 371 -9.16 -5.10 4.91
CA LEU A 371 -9.79 -3.98 4.21
C LEU A 371 -8.96 -3.40 3.05
N MET A 372 -7.68 -3.78 2.90
CA MET A 372 -6.79 -3.18 1.89
C MET A 372 -7.08 -3.71 0.48
N ARG A 373 -7.50 -4.96 0.35
CA ARG A 373 -7.89 -5.55 -0.92
C ARG A 373 -9.09 -6.46 -0.73
N VAL A 374 -10.22 -5.99 -1.19
CA VAL A 374 -11.55 -6.58 -0.99
C VAL A 374 -12.26 -6.78 -2.33
N ARG A 375 -13.31 -7.58 -2.35
CA ARG A 375 -14.13 -7.86 -3.53
C ARG A 375 -15.36 -6.96 -3.66
N CYS A 376 -15.71 -6.28 -2.58
CA CYS A 376 -16.83 -5.34 -2.53
C CYS A 376 -16.42 -4.11 -1.71
N PHE A 377 -16.54 -2.92 -2.29
CA PHE A 377 -16.15 -1.68 -1.63
C PHE A 377 -16.91 -0.48 -2.19
N ASN A 378 -17.01 0.56 -1.37
CA ASN A 378 -17.49 1.86 -1.81
C ASN A 378 -16.32 2.65 -2.39
N GLN A 379 -16.52 3.18 -3.59
CA GLN A 379 -15.59 4.10 -4.23
C GLN A 379 -16.13 5.52 -4.11
N ASP A 380 -15.32 6.45 -3.62
CA ASP A 380 -15.67 7.87 -3.53
C ASP A 380 -15.44 8.57 -4.87
N ASP A 381 -16.18 8.13 -5.85
CA ASP A 381 -15.99 8.41 -7.25
C ASP A 381 -16.61 9.75 -7.66
N ALA A 382 -16.04 10.37 -8.65
CA ALA A 382 -16.74 11.41 -9.42
C ALA A 382 -16.26 11.47 -10.86
N HIS A 383 -17.18 11.87 -11.71
CA HIS A 383 -16.95 12.06 -13.14
C HIS A 383 -17.23 13.53 -13.47
N ILE A 384 -16.22 14.20 -14.02
CA ILE A 384 -16.30 15.61 -14.40
C ILE A 384 -16.35 15.66 -15.91
N PHE A 385 -17.44 16.21 -16.44
CA PHE A 385 -17.60 16.46 -17.86
C PHE A 385 -17.32 17.94 -18.12
N MET A 386 -16.47 18.24 -19.10
CA MET A 386 -15.95 19.59 -19.29
C MET A 386 -15.61 19.89 -20.74
N THR A 387 -15.41 21.18 -21.04
CA THR A 387 -14.81 21.60 -22.29
C THR A 387 -13.28 21.48 -22.27
N PRO A 388 -12.60 21.46 -23.42
CA PRO A 388 -11.12 21.39 -23.45
C PRO A 388 -10.43 22.50 -22.65
N GLU A 389 -10.99 23.71 -22.64
CA GLU A 389 -10.43 24.87 -21.95
C GLU A 389 -10.47 24.75 -20.43
N GLN A 390 -11.37 23.89 -19.90
CA GLN A 390 -11.57 23.69 -18.46
C GLN A 390 -10.66 22.60 -17.87
N ILE A 391 -9.97 21.81 -18.68
CA ILE A 391 -9.17 20.65 -18.25
C ILE A 391 -8.21 21.02 -17.10
N LYS A 392 -7.41 22.04 -17.30
CA LYS A 392 -6.36 22.43 -16.38
C LYS A 392 -6.90 22.88 -15.02
N ASP A 393 -7.96 23.68 -15.02
CA ASP A 393 -8.58 24.19 -13.81
C ASP A 393 -9.28 23.08 -13.02
N GLU A 394 -9.92 22.13 -13.71
CA GLU A 394 -10.57 20.98 -13.06
C GLU A 394 -9.55 20.03 -12.43
N ILE A 395 -8.44 19.74 -13.11
CA ILE A 395 -7.35 18.91 -12.53
C ILE A 395 -6.78 19.59 -11.28
N LYS A 396 -6.52 20.90 -11.33
CA LYS A 396 -6.06 21.67 -10.16
C LYS A 396 -7.06 21.64 -9.01
N GLY A 397 -8.35 21.78 -9.32
CA GLY A 397 -9.43 21.71 -8.34
C GLY A 397 -9.45 20.35 -7.60
N VAL A 398 -9.31 19.26 -8.33
CA VAL A 398 -9.24 17.91 -7.75
C VAL A 398 -7.97 17.72 -6.93
N ALA A 399 -6.81 18.13 -7.43
CA ALA A 399 -5.54 18.01 -6.70
C ALA A 399 -5.57 18.78 -5.37
N ASN A 400 -6.13 19.99 -5.37
CA ASN A 400 -6.33 20.78 -4.16
C ASN A 400 -7.29 20.12 -3.16
N LEU A 401 -8.34 19.45 -3.64
CA LEU A 401 -9.28 18.72 -2.80
C LEU A 401 -8.61 17.50 -2.13
N ILE A 402 -7.78 16.77 -2.88
CA ILE A 402 -6.98 15.66 -2.36
C ILE A 402 -5.99 16.17 -1.29
N ASP A 403 -5.26 17.24 -1.57
CA ASP A 403 -4.31 17.86 -0.65
C ASP A 403 -4.98 18.29 0.66
N GLN A 404 -6.15 18.95 0.58
CA GLN A 404 -6.94 19.34 1.74
C GLN A 404 -7.27 18.14 2.64
N VAL A 405 -7.71 17.04 2.03
CA VAL A 405 -8.07 15.81 2.75
C VAL A 405 -6.86 15.19 3.41
N TYR A 406 -5.76 15.02 2.67
CA TYR A 406 -4.57 14.37 3.23
C TYR A 406 -3.93 15.17 4.36
N LYS A 407 -3.91 16.49 4.24
CA LYS A 407 -3.46 17.39 5.32
C LYS A 407 -4.31 17.29 6.57
N LEU A 408 -5.64 17.14 6.44
CA LEU A 408 -6.53 16.96 7.60
C LEU A 408 -6.15 15.74 8.44
N PHE A 409 -5.77 14.64 7.78
CA PHE A 409 -5.34 13.41 8.47
C PHE A 409 -3.86 13.41 8.85
N GLY A 410 -3.09 14.39 8.43
CA GLY A 410 -1.65 14.47 8.68
C GLY A 410 -0.82 13.55 7.78
N PHE A 411 -1.35 13.14 6.63
CA PHE A 411 -0.62 12.34 5.65
C PHE A 411 0.36 13.18 4.85
N LYS A 412 1.55 12.63 4.63
CA LYS A 412 2.44 13.03 3.53
C LYS A 412 2.05 12.23 2.29
N TYR A 413 2.39 12.74 1.12
CA TYR A 413 2.14 12.02 -0.13
C TYR A 413 3.16 12.39 -1.19
N HIS A 414 3.34 11.50 -2.18
CA HIS A 414 4.05 11.78 -3.42
C HIS A 414 3.12 11.52 -4.61
N VAL A 415 3.49 12.06 -5.77
CA VAL A 415 2.66 12.06 -6.97
C VAL A 415 3.35 11.29 -8.09
N GLU A 416 2.60 10.46 -8.79
CA GLU A 416 3.06 9.73 -9.97
C GLU A 416 2.17 10.07 -11.17
N LEU A 417 2.79 10.29 -12.33
CA LEU A 417 2.13 10.41 -13.62
C LEU A 417 2.30 9.11 -14.39
N SER A 418 1.20 8.37 -14.56
CA SER A 418 1.21 7.07 -15.23
C SER A 418 0.79 7.22 -16.69
N THR A 419 1.61 6.70 -17.59
CA THR A 419 1.45 6.81 -19.03
C THR A 419 0.74 5.60 -19.64
N ARG A 420 0.66 5.54 -20.95
CA ARG A 420 -0.10 4.56 -21.72
C ARG A 420 0.37 3.11 -21.49
N PRO A 421 -0.53 2.18 -21.08
CA PRO A 421 -0.22 0.76 -21.02
C PRO A 421 -0.29 0.10 -22.40
N GLU A 422 0.27 -1.12 -22.51
CA GLU A 422 0.26 -1.94 -23.74
C GLU A 422 -1.16 -2.26 -24.21
N ASP A 423 -2.02 -2.71 -23.29
CA ASP A 423 -3.45 -2.93 -23.55
C ASP A 423 -4.24 -1.65 -23.29
N SER A 424 -4.51 -0.89 -24.36
CA SER A 424 -5.17 0.41 -24.27
C SER A 424 -6.01 0.74 -25.48
N MET A 425 -7.01 1.61 -25.29
CA MET A 425 -7.88 2.16 -26.34
C MET A 425 -7.39 3.53 -26.80
N GLY A 426 -7.80 3.95 -27.99
CA GLY A 426 -7.63 5.30 -28.52
C GLY A 426 -6.39 5.49 -29.36
N SER A 427 -6.31 6.66 -30.00
CA SER A 427 -5.21 7.04 -30.88
C SER A 427 -3.98 7.51 -30.08
N ASP A 428 -2.82 7.50 -30.73
CA ASP A 428 -1.59 8.04 -30.13
C ASP A 428 -1.73 9.52 -29.84
N GLU A 429 -2.41 10.27 -30.70
CA GLU A 429 -2.67 11.69 -30.54
C GLU A 429 -3.53 11.99 -29.30
N ASP A 430 -4.62 11.24 -29.07
CA ASP A 430 -5.46 11.38 -27.88
C ASP A 430 -4.65 11.16 -26.60
N TRP A 431 -3.79 10.14 -26.59
CA TRP A 431 -2.94 9.83 -25.45
C TRP A 431 -1.87 10.89 -25.18
N GLU A 432 -1.27 11.43 -26.23
CA GLU A 432 -0.29 12.51 -26.10
C GLU A 432 -0.93 13.78 -25.53
N VAL A 433 -2.06 14.20 -26.09
CA VAL A 433 -2.81 15.38 -25.62
C VAL A 433 -3.26 15.20 -24.17
N ALA A 434 -3.78 14.03 -23.82
CA ALA A 434 -4.21 13.74 -22.45
C ALA A 434 -3.03 13.73 -21.46
N THR A 435 -1.92 13.11 -21.82
CA THR A 435 -0.72 13.03 -20.96
C THR A 435 -0.12 14.42 -20.74
N GLU A 436 -0.01 15.25 -21.79
CA GLU A 436 0.49 16.62 -21.67
C GLU A 436 -0.47 17.52 -20.89
N GLY A 437 -1.78 17.28 -20.96
CA GLY A 437 -2.78 17.97 -20.13
C GLY A 437 -2.57 17.72 -18.64
N LEU A 438 -2.33 16.46 -18.24
CA LEU A 438 -2.01 16.10 -16.86
C LEU A 438 -0.66 16.66 -16.41
N ARG A 439 0.38 16.53 -17.25
CA ARG A 439 1.72 17.05 -17.00
C ARG A 439 1.69 18.56 -16.76
N GLY A 440 1.07 19.30 -17.67
CA GLY A 440 0.97 20.76 -17.58
C GLY A 440 0.23 21.24 -16.33
N ALA A 441 -0.77 20.50 -15.84
CA ALA A 441 -1.45 20.82 -14.59
C ALA A 441 -0.56 20.59 -13.36
N LEU A 442 0.22 19.50 -13.34
CA LEU A 442 1.20 19.23 -12.27
C LEU A 442 2.31 20.28 -12.22
N ASP A 443 2.83 20.68 -13.39
CA ASP A 443 3.87 21.70 -13.50
C ASP A 443 3.36 23.07 -13.01
N ASP A 444 2.13 23.43 -13.36
CA ASP A 444 1.48 24.68 -12.90
C ASP A 444 1.25 24.70 -11.38
N LEU A 445 0.96 23.54 -10.78
CA LEU A 445 0.80 23.40 -9.34
C LEU A 445 2.15 23.40 -8.61
N GLY A 446 3.27 23.25 -9.34
CA GLY A 446 4.61 23.12 -8.75
C GLY A 446 4.78 21.86 -7.92
N LEU A 447 4.06 20.79 -8.27
CA LEU A 447 4.17 19.49 -7.62
C LEU A 447 5.30 18.67 -8.22
N ASP A 448 6.17 18.16 -7.36
CA ASP A 448 7.15 17.16 -7.77
C ASP A 448 6.44 15.83 -8.05
N TYR A 449 6.75 15.21 -9.18
CA TYR A 449 6.17 13.92 -9.56
C TYR A 449 7.18 13.01 -10.26
N VAL A 450 6.91 11.72 -10.21
CA VAL A 450 7.65 10.68 -10.92
C VAL A 450 6.79 10.19 -12.09
N VAL A 451 7.41 9.94 -13.24
CA VAL A 451 6.73 9.33 -14.39
C VAL A 451 6.80 7.81 -14.24
N ASN A 452 5.63 7.16 -14.22
CA ASN A 452 5.47 5.71 -14.18
C ASN A 452 4.99 5.21 -15.55
N GLU A 453 5.93 4.72 -16.35
CA GLU A 453 5.68 4.32 -17.72
C GLU A 453 4.77 3.08 -17.77
N GLY A 454 3.70 3.15 -18.57
CA GLY A 454 2.84 2.01 -18.87
C GLY A 454 1.82 1.62 -17.79
N ASP A 455 1.65 2.40 -16.71
CA ASP A 455 0.73 2.10 -15.59
C ASP A 455 -0.61 2.88 -15.67
N GLY A 456 -0.90 3.52 -16.80
CA GLY A 456 -2.16 4.22 -17.06
C GLY A 456 -3.37 3.27 -17.10
N ALA A 457 -4.58 3.82 -17.07
CA ALA A 457 -5.79 3.04 -17.34
C ALA A 457 -5.88 2.68 -18.83
N PHE A 458 -6.65 1.65 -19.18
CA PHE A 458 -6.81 1.26 -20.58
C PHE A 458 -7.45 2.36 -21.46
N TYR A 459 -8.10 3.34 -20.87
CA TYR A 459 -8.80 4.45 -21.55
C TYR A 459 -8.12 5.82 -21.41
N GLY A 460 -7.08 5.97 -20.59
CA GLY A 460 -6.38 7.25 -20.41
C GLY A 460 -5.26 7.25 -19.38
N PRO A 461 -4.37 8.26 -19.46
CA PRO A 461 -3.31 8.46 -18.48
C PRO A 461 -3.90 8.93 -17.14
N LYS A 462 -3.11 8.75 -16.07
CA LYS A 462 -3.57 9.09 -14.72
C LYS A 462 -2.49 9.77 -13.88
N ILE A 463 -2.93 10.58 -12.94
CA ILE A 463 -2.13 11.06 -11.81
C ILE A 463 -2.55 10.23 -10.59
N ASP A 464 -1.59 9.57 -9.93
CA ASP A 464 -1.80 8.84 -8.70
C ASP A 464 -1.16 9.56 -7.52
N PHE A 465 -1.91 9.67 -6.43
CA PHE A 465 -1.44 10.21 -5.16
C PHE A 465 -1.21 9.05 -4.19
N HIS A 466 0.06 8.85 -3.86
CA HIS A 466 0.50 7.82 -2.92
C HIS A 466 0.69 8.44 -1.56
N LEU A 467 -0.24 8.21 -0.64
CA LEU A 467 -0.10 8.70 0.73
C LEU A 467 0.87 7.83 1.53
N GLU A 468 1.61 8.46 2.44
CA GLU A 468 2.49 7.81 3.40
C GLU A 468 1.82 7.80 4.77
N ASP A 469 1.71 6.62 5.37
CA ASP A 469 1.16 6.46 6.71
C ASP A 469 2.20 6.77 7.82
N SER A 470 1.77 6.76 9.07
CA SER A 470 2.60 7.12 10.24
C SER A 470 3.82 6.23 10.47
N ILE A 471 3.95 5.12 9.75
CA ILE A 471 5.08 4.19 9.80
C ILE A 471 5.82 4.08 8.47
N GLY A 472 5.64 5.05 7.56
CA GLY A 472 6.38 5.19 6.32
C GLY A 472 5.95 4.24 5.19
N ARG A 473 4.78 3.58 5.27
CA ARG A 473 4.25 2.78 4.15
C ARG A 473 3.45 3.65 3.21
N THR A 474 3.58 3.39 1.91
CA THR A 474 2.87 4.12 0.86
C THR A 474 1.64 3.38 0.35
N TRP A 475 0.56 4.13 0.08
CA TRP A 475 -0.72 3.60 -0.37
C TRP A 475 -1.29 4.48 -1.48
N GLN A 476 -1.54 3.91 -2.65
CA GLN A 476 -2.26 4.60 -3.71
C GLN A 476 -3.73 4.78 -3.30
N CYS A 477 -4.19 6.01 -3.19
CA CYS A 477 -5.55 6.38 -2.82
C CYS A 477 -6.17 7.36 -3.81
N GLY A 478 -5.74 8.62 -3.83
CA GLY A 478 -6.24 9.62 -4.78
C GLY A 478 -5.77 9.34 -6.21
N THR A 479 -6.67 9.51 -7.16
CA THR A 479 -6.36 9.32 -8.59
C THR A 479 -7.15 10.31 -9.42
N ILE A 480 -6.52 10.84 -10.47
CA ILE A 480 -7.14 11.67 -11.50
C ILE A 480 -6.82 11.05 -12.86
N GLN A 481 -7.84 10.68 -13.60
CA GLN A 481 -7.69 10.07 -14.94
C GLN A 481 -8.40 10.94 -15.97
N LEU A 482 -7.69 11.32 -17.03
CA LEU A 482 -8.25 12.08 -18.15
C LEU A 482 -8.67 11.12 -19.26
N ASP A 483 -9.91 11.24 -19.71
CA ASP A 483 -10.53 10.29 -20.63
C ASP A 483 -11.19 11.01 -21.81
N PHE A 484 -10.71 10.71 -23.01
CA PHE A 484 -11.30 11.11 -24.28
C PHE A 484 -12.12 9.96 -24.91
N GLN A 485 -11.99 8.73 -24.42
CA GLN A 485 -12.52 7.52 -25.08
C GLN A 485 -14.00 7.27 -24.76
N LEU A 486 -14.38 7.28 -23.47
CA LEU A 486 -15.77 7.07 -23.08
C LEU A 486 -16.72 8.12 -23.66
N PRO A 487 -16.38 9.42 -23.67
CA PRO A 487 -17.21 10.41 -24.36
C PRO A 487 -17.43 10.11 -25.84
N GLN A 488 -16.44 9.59 -26.55
CA GLN A 488 -16.56 9.20 -27.96
C GLN A 488 -17.42 7.95 -28.12
N ARG A 489 -17.16 6.90 -27.35
CA ARG A 489 -17.87 5.62 -27.42
C ARG A 489 -19.35 5.73 -27.08
N PHE A 490 -19.70 6.61 -26.15
CA PHE A 490 -21.08 6.89 -25.77
C PHE A 490 -21.71 8.04 -26.57
N GLU A 491 -20.99 8.60 -27.54
CA GLU A 491 -21.46 9.72 -28.37
C GLU A 491 -22.01 10.89 -27.53
N LEU A 492 -21.25 11.30 -26.49
CA LEU A 492 -21.65 12.42 -25.64
C LEU A 492 -21.53 13.74 -26.40
N GLU A 493 -22.46 14.63 -26.15
CA GLU A 493 -22.51 15.94 -26.79
C GLU A 493 -22.88 17.05 -25.80
N TYR A 494 -22.42 18.26 -26.08
CA TYR A 494 -22.97 19.50 -25.54
C TYR A 494 -23.08 20.54 -26.66
N THR A 495 -24.01 21.47 -26.52
CA THR A 495 -24.14 22.59 -27.45
C THR A 495 -23.19 23.71 -27.05
N GLY A 496 -22.28 24.11 -27.94
CA GLY A 496 -21.32 25.18 -27.72
C GLY A 496 -21.93 26.56 -27.79
N ALA A 497 -21.14 27.59 -27.49
CA ALA A 497 -21.54 29.01 -27.66
C ALA A 497 -21.79 29.39 -29.12
N ASP A 498 -21.21 28.64 -30.04
CA ASP A 498 -21.40 28.76 -31.50
C ASP A 498 -22.73 28.13 -31.99
N GLY A 499 -23.46 27.44 -31.09
CA GLY A 499 -24.69 26.72 -31.42
C GLY A 499 -24.47 25.32 -31.99
N GLU A 500 -23.22 24.92 -32.22
CA GLU A 500 -22.87 23.60 -32.78
C GLU A 500 -22.71 22.54 -31.67
N LYS A 501 -22.73 21.26 -32.08
CA LYS A 501 -22.51 20.11 -31.18
C LYS A 501 -21.02 19.83 -31.03
N HIS A 502 -20.59 19.75 -29.79
CA HIS A 502 -19.21 19.44 -29.41
C HIS A 502 -19.17 18.24 -28.49
N ARG A 503 -18.02 17.58 -28.41
CA ARG A 503 -17.79 16.45 -27.52
C ARG A 503 -17.12 16.91 -26.23
N PRO A 504 -17.68 16.56 -25.05
CA PRO A 504 -17.03 16.85 -23.79
C PRO A 504 -15.83 15.94 -23.56
N ILE A 505 -14.94 16.36 -22.69
CA ILE A 505 -13.86 15.57 -22.14
C ILE A 505 -14.27 15.16 -20.72
N MET A 506 -13.78 14.01 -20.26
CA MET A 506 -14.16 13.44 -18.98
C MET A 506 -12.96 13.24 -18.07
N ILE A 507 -13.11 13.59 -16.81
CA ILE A 507 -12.18 13.19 -15.73
C ILE A 507 -12.88 12.14 -14.86
N HIS A 508 -12.18 11.05 -14.58
CA HIS A 508 -12.50 10.13 -13.51
C HIS A 508 -11.61 10.46 -12.32
N ARG A 509 -12.18 10.59 -11.13
CA ARG A 509 -11.34 10.88 -9.97
C ARG A 509 -11.89 10.30 -8.67
N VAL A 510 -10.97 9.95 -7.79
CA VAL A 510 -11.23 9.55 -6.40
C VAL A 510 -10.31 10.33 -5.47
N VAL A 511 -10.74 10.55 -4.22
CA VAL A 511 -9.94 11.17 -3.16
C VAL A 511 -9.46 10.11 -2.16
N TYR A 512 -10.39 9.32 -1.62
CA TYR A 512 -10.09 8.18 -0.75
C TYR A 512 -9.70 6.93 -1.55
N GLY A 513 -10.22 6.77 -2.76
CA GLY A 513 -10.17 5.56 -3.56
C GLY A 513 -11.23 4.55 -3.08
N SER A 514 -10.82 3.41 -2.54
CA SER A 514 -11.71 2.53 -1.78
C SER A 514 -11.89 3.08 -0.37
N VAL A 515 -13.11 3.38 0.03
CA VAL A 515 -13.44 3.86 1.39
C VAL A 515 -13.01 2.83 2.42
N GLU A 516 -13.19 1.54 2.14
CA GLU A 516 -12.78 0.43 3.00
C GLU A 516 -11.26 0.41 3.19
N ARG A 517 -10.49 0.57 2.11
CA ARG A 517 -9.03 0.68 2.18
C ARG A 517 -8.61 1.91 2.98
N PHE A 518 -9.22 3.05 2.73
CA PHE A 518 -8.90 4.28 3.43
C PHE A 518 -9.18 4.18 4.94
N ILE A 519 -10.31 3.56 5.33
CA ILE A 519 -10.61 3.24 6.73
C ILE A 519 -9.54 2.30 7.31
N GLY A 520 -9.12 1.27 6.57
CA GLY A 520 -8.04 0.38 6.97
C GLY A 520 -6.73 1.14 7.24
N ILE A 521 -6.39 2.10 6.38
CA ILE A 521 -5.23 2.98 6.56
C ILE A 521 -5.38 3.86 7.80
N LEU A 522 -6.56 4.46 8.01
CA LEU A 522 -6.84 5.30 9.20
C LEU A 522 -6.74 4.51 10.50
N ILE A 523 -7.22 3.25 10.54
CA ILE A 523 -7.10 2.38 11.71
C ILE A 523 -5.61 2.19 12.07
N GLU A 524 -4.76 1.92 11.09
CA GLU A 524 -3.33 1.73 11.29
C GLU A 524 -2.59 3.04 11.57
N HIS A 525 -2.93 4.12 10.87
CA HIS A 525 -2.34 5.45 11.05
C HIS A 525 -2.55 5.97 12.48
N PHE A 526 -3.78 5.91 12.96
CA PHE A 526 -4.13 6.35 14.32
C PHE A 526 -3.96 5.25 15.38
N ALA A 527 -3.54 4.03 15.02
CA ALA A 527 -3.50 2.87 15.93
C ALA A 527 -4.85 2.67 16.67
N GLY A 528 -5.96 2.90 15.99
CA GLY A 528 -7.32 2.86 16.54
C GLY A 528 -7.71 4.06 17.41
N ALA A 529 -6.78 4.97 17.70
CA ALA A 529 -7.03 6.17 18.51
C ALA A 529 -7.46 7.36 17.63
N PHE A 530 -8.61 7.25 17.00
CA PHE A 530 -9.13 8.25 16.05
C PHE A 530 -9.29 9.64 16.66
N PRO A 531 -9.15 10.73 15.88
CA PRO A 531 -9.59 12.06 16.28
C PRO A 531 -11.05 12.05 16.77
N THR A 532 -11.41 12.93 17.68
CA THR A 532 -12.73 12.93 18.33
C THR A 532 -13.90 12.94 17.33
N TRP A 533 -13.78 13.71 16.24
CA TRP A 533 -14.83 13.77 15.22
C TRP A 533 -15.06 12.45 14.47
N LEU A 534 -14.02 11.60 14.33
CA LEU A 534 -14.08 10.29 13.69
C LEU A 534 -14.38 9.14 14.67
N ALA A 535 -14.11 9.33 15.95
CA ALA A 535 -14.22 8.25 16.93
C ALA A 535 -15.63 7.66 16.96
N PRO A 536 -15.80 6.33 16.84
CA PRO A 536 -17.13 5.69 16.91
C PRO A 536 -17.85 6.00 18.21
N VAL A 537 -17.12 5.97 19.32
CA VAL A 537 -17.57 6.42 20.63
C VAL A 537 -16.72 7.62 21.02
N GLN A 538 -17.33 8.79 21.12
CA GLN A 538 -16.63 10.04 21.42
C GLN A 538 -16.51 10.26 22.92
N VAL A 539 -17.54 9.83 23.67
CA VAL A 539 -17.61 10.01 25.12
C VAL A 539 -18.10 8.72 25.78
N LYS A 540 -17.43 8.30 26.85
CA LYS A 540 -17.89 7.22 27.73
C LYS A 540 -18.29 7.81 29.07
N VAL A 541 -19.55 7.65 29.46
CA VAL A 541 -20.05 8.04 30.78
C VAL A 541 -19.77 6.90 31.76
N LEU A 542 -19.09 7.21 32.85
CA LEU A 542 -18.64 6.26 33.87
C LEU A 542 -19.25 6.58 35.24
N PRO A 543 -20.41 6.02 35.59
CA PRO A 543 -20.92 6.09 36.95
C PRO A 543 -19.98 5.39 37.93
N ILE A 544 -19.66 6.03 39.06
CA ILE A 544 -18.77 5.45 40.07
C ILE A 544 -19.35 4.18 40.69
N SER A 545 -20.70 4.16 40.86
CA SER A 545 -21.46 2.99 41.29
C SER A 545 -22.87 3.06 40.73
N ASP A 546 -23.65 1.98 40.91
CA ASP A 546 -25.05 1.88 40.46
C ASP A 546 -25.94 2.97 41.06
N LYS A 547 -25.57 3.50 42.22
CA LYS A 547 -26.26 4.62 42.87
C LYS A 547 -26.35 5.88 41.99
N TYR A 548 -25.36 6.08 41.13
CA TYR A 548 -25.26 7.26 40.25
C TYR A 548 -25.63 6.95 38.80
N ALA A 549 -26.22 5.78 38.54
CA ALA A 549 -26.64 5.37 37.19
C ALA A 549 -27.68 6.31 36.59
N ASP A 550 -28.64 6.80 37.42
CA ASP A 550 -29.67 7.74 36.95
C ASP A 550 -29.07 9.09 36.55
N TYR A 551 -28.08 9.58 37.29
CA TYR A 551 -27.36 10.80 36.94
C TYR A 551 -26.50 10.58 35.67
N GLY A 552 -25.80 9.45 35.60
CA GLY A 552 -25.07 9.05 34.39
C GLY A 552 -25.98 8.97 33.15
N LYS A 553 -27.19 8.48 33.31
CA LYS A 553 -28.18 8.44 32.23
C LYS A 553 -28.60 9.84 31.77
N LYS A 554 -28.83 10.78 32.70
CA LYS A 554 -29.13 12.17 32.33
C LYS A 554 -28.00 12.80 31.53
N VAL A 555 -26.75 12.53 31.91
CA VAL A 555 -25.56 12.99 31.17
C VAL A 555 -25.52 12.37 29.78
N LEU A 556 -25.77 11.06 29.67
CA LEU A 556 -25.80 10.36 28.39
C LEU A 556 -26.89 10.91 27.46
N ASP A 557 -28.11 11.11 27.98
CA ASP A 557 -29.21 11.62 27.19
C ASP A 557 -28.94 13.04 26.67
N ALA A 558 -28.34 13.92 27.48
CA ALA A 558 -27.95 15.25 27.04
C ALA A 558 -26.84 15.22 25.94
N LEU A 559 -25.90 14.28 26.03
CA LEU A 559 -24.90 14.07 24.98
C LEU A 559 -25.55 13.60 23.67
N HIS A 560 -26.50 12.67 23.74
CA HIS A 560 -27.24 12.18 22.56
C HIS A 560 -28.09 13.30 21.93
N GLU A 561 -28.79 14.11 22.74
CA GLU A 561 -29.53 15.26 22.23
C GLU A 561 -28.63 16.28 21.51
N ALA A 562 -27.40 16.42 21.99
CA ALA A 562 -26.40 17.25 21.34
C ALA A 562 -25.76 16.64 20.08
N GLY A 563 -26.15 15.41 19.70
CA GLY A 563 -25.61 14.69 18.54
C GLY A 563 -24.22 14.08 18.76
N ILE A 564 -23.82 13.88 20.03
CA ILE A 564 -22.53 13.29 20.38
C ILE A 564 -22.71 11.76 20.51
N ARG A 565 -21.81 10.99 19.88
CA ARG A 565 -21.77 9.52 19.99
C ARG A 565 -21.21 9.14 21.37
N ALA A 566 -22.10 8.75 22.26
CA ALA A 566 -21.75 8.43 23.63
C ALA A 566 -22.31 7.09 24.09
N GLU A 567 -21.62 6.44 25.00
CA GLU A 567 -22.04 5.22 25.68
C GLU A 567 -21.90 5.39 27.19
N MET A 568 -22.63 4.59 27.98
CA MET A 568 -22.48 4.53 29.43
C MET A 568 -22.05 3.13 29.86
N ASP A 569 -21.11 3.04 30.77
CA ASP A 569 -20.72 1.78 31.40
C ASP A 569 -21.64 1.47 32.58
N THR A 570 -22.57 0.55 32.34
CA THR A 570 -23.61 0.15 33.31
C THR A 570 -23.19 -0.99 34.25
N ARG A 571 -21.94 -1.49 34.13
CA ARG A 571 -21.49 -2.63 34.91
C ARG A 571 -21.14 -2.21 36.35
N SER A 572 -21.37 -3.13 37.30
CA SER A 572 -20.99 -2.95 38.70
C SER A 572 -19.50 -3.22 38.92
N GLU A 573 -18.64 -2.39 38.30
CA GLU A 573 -17.18 -2.49 38.35
C GLU A 573 -16.56 -1.26 39.04
N LYS A 574 -15.34 -1.42 39.58
CA LYS A 574 -14.60 -0.31 40.17
C LYS A 574 -14.26 0.74 39.12
N ILE A 575 -14.38 2.02 39.44
CA ILE A 575 -14.14 3.13 38.53
C ILE A 575 -12.78 3.06 37.85
N GLY A 576 -11.73 2.66 38.55
CA GLY A 576 -10.39 2.48 37.95
C GLY A 576 -10.32 1.39 36.88
N TYR A 577 -11.17 0.35 36.97
CA TYR A 577 -11.30 -0.67 35.94
C TYR A 577 -12.03 -0.12 34.72
N LYS A 578 -13.16 0.58 34.92
CA LYS A 578 -13.94 1.22 33.85
C LYS A 578 -13.08 2.22 33.07
N ILE A 579 -12.26 3.02 33.77
CA ILE A 579 -11.33 3.97 33.11
C ILE A 579 -10.31 3.24 32.25
N ARG A 580 -9.64 2.20 32.77
CA ARG A 580 -8.63 1.44 32.02
C ARG A 580 -9.23 0.79 30.77
N GLU A 581 -10.45 0.27 30.87
CA GLU A 581 -11.12 -0.36 29.75
C GLU A 581 -11.51 0.66 28.68
N ALA A 582 -12.06 1.81 29.06
CA ALA A 582 -12.35 2.90 28.14
C ALA A 582 -11.06 3.43 27.45
N GLN A 583 -9.95 3.48 28.17
CA GLN A 583 -8.63 3.80 27.59
C GLN A 583 -8.18 2.72 26.59
N GLY A 584 -8.36 1.43 26.90
CA GLY A 584 -8.08 0.32 25.99
C GLY A 584 -8.94 0.38 24.72
N GLN A 585 -10.19 0.84 24.82
CA GLN A 585 -11.07 1.11 23.69
C GLN A 585 -10.72 2.39 22.90
N LYS A 586 -9.66 3.11 23.30
CA LYS A 586 -9.17 4.33 22.65
C LYS A 586 -10.19 5.47 22.61
N ILE A 587 -11.15 5.50 23.55
CA ILE A 587 -12.21 6.51 23.62
C ILE A 587 -11.60 7.89 23.94
N PRO A 588 -11.96 8.98 23.21
CA PRO A 588 -11.40 10.31 23.43
C PRO A 588 -11.68 10.88 24.82
N TYR A 589 -12.92 10.80 25.28
CA TYR A 589 -13.35 11.40 26.54
C TYR A 589 -14.11 10.41 27.44
N MET A 590 -13.88 10.55 28.74
CA MET A 590 -14.61 9.86 29.78
C MET A 590 -15.21 10.93 30.72
N LEU A 591 -16.49 10.81 31.03
CA LEU A 591 -17.18 11.64 32.01
C LEU A 591 -17.51 10.80 33.23
N ILE A 592 -16.90 11.12 34.36
CA ILE A 592 -17.11 10.43 35.62
C ILE A 592 -18.30 11.08 36.33
N ALA A 593 -19.26 10.25 36.77
CA ALA A 593 -20.48 10.65 37.47
C ALA A 593 -20.51 10.00 38.85
N GLY A 594 -20.37 10.81 39.87
CA GLY A 594 -20.38 10.42 41.29
C GLY A 594 -21.17 11.41 42.16
N ALA A 595 -21.06 11.26 43.48
CA ALA A 595 -21.80 12.11 44.42
C ALA A 595 -21.52 13.59 44.24
N LYS A 596 -20.26 13.97 44.12
CA LYS A 596 -19.84 15.39 43.97
C LYS A 596 -20.36 15.99 42.66
N GLU A 597 -20.31 15.20 41.59
CA GLU A 597 -20.78 15.61 40.27
C GLU A 597 -22.30 15.80 40.27
N GLU A 598 -23.05 14.84 40.85
CA GLU A 598 -24.51 14.92 40.93
C GLU A 598 -24.98 16.10 41.77
N GLU A 599 -24.39 16.31 42.97
CA GLU A 599 -24.75 17.40 43.87
C GLU A 599 -24.49 18.79 43.25
N ALA A 600 -23.39 18.93 42.50
CA ALA A 600 -22.98 20.18 41.88
C ALA A 600 -23.53 20.38 40.45
N GLY A 601 -24.16 19.37 39.85
CA GLY A 601 -24.58 19.39 38.44
C GLY A 601 -23.40 19.45 37.46
N LEU A 602 -22.26 18.86 37.83
CA LEU A 602 -21.01 18.88 37.08
C LEU A 602 -20.68 17.49 36.52
N VAL A 603 -19.64 17.41 35.70
CA VAL A 603 -18.98 16.18 35.26
C VAL A 603 -17.47 16.30 35.48
N SER A 604 -16.84 15.21 35.92
CA SER A 604 -15.38 15.13 35.96
C SER A 604 -14.87 14.60 34.61
N VAL A 605 -14.14 15.46 33.90
CA VAL A 605 -13.68 15.19 32.55
C VAL A 605 -12.31 14.54 32.57
N ARG A 606 -12.21 13.42 31.87
CA ARG A 606 -10.94 12.76 31.62
C ARG A 606 -10.77 12.52 30.14
N SER A 607 -9.64 12.89 29.57
CA SER A 607 -9.39 12.69 28.15
C SER A 607 -8.21 11.76 27.89
N ARG A 608 -8.21 11.15 26.74
CA ARG A 608 -7.05 10.43 26.20
C ARG A 608 -5.86 11.37 25.96
N PHE A 609 -6.10 12.64 25.74
CA PHE A 609 -5.11 13.64 25.34
C PHE A 609 -4.33 14.24 26.51
N ALA A 610 -5.03 14.59 27.60
CA ALA A 610 -4.47 15.32 28.73
C ALA A 610 -4.70 14.66 30.10
N GLY A 611 -5.33 13.49 30.15
CA GLY A 611 -5.64 12.80 31.39
C GLY A 611 -6.80 13.44 32.13
N ASP A 612 -6.61 13.74 33.43
CA ASP A 612 -7.62 14.42 34.25
C ASP A 612 -7.66 15.91 33.90
N GLU A 613 -8.80 16.38 33.41
CA GLU A 613 -9.03 17.76 33.00
C GLU A 613 -9.90 18.53 34.01
N GLY A 614 -10.20 17.91 35.15
CA GLY A 614 -10.99 18.54 36.23
C GLY A 614 -12.50 18.52 36.00
N GLN A 615 -13.22 19.25 36.82
CA GLN A 615 -14.68 19.34 36.76
C GLN A 615 -15.14 20.54 35.93
N ARG A 616 -16.22 20.37 35.20
CA ARG A 616 -16.91 21.45 34.49
C ARG A 616 -18.42 21.14 34.36
N SER A 617 -19.21 22.15 34.03
CA SER A 617 -20.62 21.91 33.75
C SER A 617 -20.80 21.05 32.50
N LEU A 618 -21.85 20.24 32.44
CA LEU A 618 -22.16 19.43 31.28
C LEU A 618 -22.39 20.28 30.02
N GLU A 619 -23.04 21.45 30.19
CA GLU A 619 -23.26 22.40 29.09
C GLU A 619 -21.93 22.91 28.50
N GLN A 620 -20.97 23.27 29.34
CA GLN A 620 -19.67 23.72 28.88
C GLN A 620 -18.91 22.60 28.18
N PHE A 621 -18.93 21.37 28.73
CA PHE A 621 -18.30 20.23 28.08
C PHE A 621 -18.92 19.95 26.70
N ILE A 622 -20.24 20.00 26.59
CA ILE A 622 -20.94 19.80 25.29
C ILE A 622 -20.55 20.89 24.29
N ALA A 623 -20.47 22.14 24.72
CA ALA A 623 -20.02 23.24 23.85
C ALA A 623 -18.60 23.02 23.34
N ASP A 624 -17.68 22.68 24.23
CA ASP A 624 -16.26 22.46 23.92
C ASP A 624 -16.06 21.28 22.94
N ILE A 625 -16.71 20.15 23.20
CA ILE A 625 -16.55 18.97 22.33
C ILE A 625 -17.22 19.17 20.96
N LYS A 626 -18.32 19.91 20.91
CA LYS A 626 -18.97 20.25 19.61
C LYS A 626 -18.07 21.15 18.76
N GLU A 627 -17.37 22.09 19.37
CA GLU A 627 -16.39 22.93 18.67
C GLU A 627 -15.21 22.11 18.18
N GLU A 628 -14.68 21.18 19.01
CA GLU A 628 -13.61 20.25 18.62
C GLU A 628 -14.05 19.35 17.43
N ILE A 629 -15.24 18.79 17.50
CA ILE A 629 -15.80 17.96 16.42
C ILE A 629 -15.97 18.77 15.13
N ALA A 630 -16.50 19.98 15.23
CA ALA A 630 -16.75 20.84 14.06
C ALA A 630 -15.45 21.33 13.40
N SER A 631 -14.43 21.63 14.20
CA SER A 631 -13.11 22.04 13.70
C SER A 631 -12.26 20.89 13.14
N ARG A 632 -12.64 19.63 13.42
CA ARG A 632 -11.93 18.40 13.04
C ARG A 632 -10.45 18.38 13.47
N VAL A 633 -10.13 19.05 14.54
CA VAL A 633 -8.77 19.09 15.08
C VAL A 633 -8.34 17.70 15.53
N ASN A 634 -7.12 17.32 15.18
CA ASN A 634 -6.44 16.19 15.77
C ASN A 634 -5.68 16.69 17.01
N ARG A 635 -6.34 16.59 18.18
CA ARG A 635 -5.79 17.08 19.44
C ARG A 635 -4.53 16.30 19.81
N PRO A 636 -3.40 16.97 20.11
CA PRO A 636 -2.16 16.29 20.48
C PRO A 636 -2.28 15.62 21.85
N VAL A 637 -1.63 14.46 22.01
CA VAL A 637 -1.52 13.77 23.30
C VAL A 637 -0.38 14.40 24.11
N THR A 638 -0.70 14.94 25.28
CA THR A 638 0.26 15.60 26.18
C THR A 638 0.62 14.75 27.40
N VAL A 639 -0.07 13.62 27.62
CA VAL A 639 0.19 12.69 28.74
C VAL A 639 1.14 11.62 28.29
N GLU A 640 2.22 11.39 29.05
CA GLU A 640 3.03 10.18 28.87
C GLU A 640 2.18 8.95 29.21
N THR A 641 1.72 8.22 28.21
CA THR A 641 1.11 6.91 28.43
C THR A 641 2.21 5.88 28.68
N LYS A 642 1.99 4.98 29.63
CA LYS A 642 2.93 3.88 29.95
C LYS A 642 3.19 2.91 28.78
N GLU A 643 2.56 3.14 27.63
CA GLU A 643 2.76 2.35 26.39
C GLU A 643 3.97 2.86 25.56
N ASN A 644 4.59 3.99 25.97
CA ASN A 644 5.80 4.54 25.31
C ASN A 644 7.09 4.22 26.08
N LYS A 645 7.10 3.19 26.92
CA LYS A 645 8.31 2.65 27.55
C LYS A 645 8.59 1.24 27.12
#